data_4e372305e01b60fa5a7dd961b49915b9
#
_entry.id   4e372305e01b60fa5a7dd961b49915b9
#
_cell.length_a   1.000
_cell.length_b   1.000
_cell.length_c   1.000
_cell.angle_alpha   90.00
_cell.angle_beta   90.00
_cell.angle_gamma   90.00
#
_symmetry.space_group_name_H-M   'P 1'
#
loop_
_entity.id
_entity.type
_entity.pdbx_description
1 polymer ?
#
loop_
_entity_poly.entity_id
_entity_poly.type
_entity_poly.pdbx_seq_one_letter_code
_entity_poly.pdbx_strand_id
1 'polypeptide(L)'
;MIDSINTVSKSIWHTFVRVSLSRNVLLVTLSFGILLSACNVESRLAKADQLYSEGIYHKVEKQYISLVGYIPNKKKHLKSRVYFKIAECNRILFNMRKAENYYNRALKGGFRDSVIYLHLAKTQMVNGNYASASRNFERFLQKNPTHREALDGLVSAERAKELLRQPSRYKIGIASEFNTNRSSDFSPAFVGNGDDLLMFTTNRDVSKKQKKSEVTGRLNFDIYSVRKNNSNRWEKPVYLREFNLSDDDGVCSFTSDGRTVFFTRVSADDNLPRSVSIMTSTRSGGEWSEPQPIVIFKDSSINIAHPAISPDGQDLYFVSDFAAQSFGGKDIFISHRVNGVWSVPENLGQNINTTGNEMFPSVAPDGSLYFASDGHAGFGGLDIYRAKRDSNGIWQVTNMLAPINSPNDDFGITFRSNETSGYFSSNRGNTKNLDNIYWFELPELTYAVEGTVSDENGLPLDAIVKLIGNDGSIVKQRVKRNGTYRIKLKPNVNYVMMASNRGHLNSSKSLSTVKEKDSKVFKNDFKLPSISKPVKMENIFYEFGQWNLTPESQKELDNLVKLLNDNPNITIELSAHTDSVGTAESNMELSQKRANAAVEYLIGKGIAKDRLVPKGYGESQPVVVDAFLAKRYGFLKEGDVLTPDFIASLPADYQAICNQINRRTEFRVLRTTYNLF
;
A
#
# COMPACT_ATOMS: atom_id res chain seq x y z
N MET A 1 20.72 97.45 5.01
CA MET A 1 21.69 96.85 5.93
C MET A 1 21.62 95.32 5.79
N ILE A 2 21.59 94.89 4.54
CA ILE A 2 21.63 93.48 4.10
C ILE A 2 22.25 93.51 2.69
N ASP A 3 23.58 93.70 2.60
CA ASP A 3 24.27 93.56 1.30
C ASP A 3 25.81 93.64 1.46
N SER A 4 26.38 92.88 2.39
CA SER A 4 27.84 92.88 2.47
C SER A 4 28.45 91.58 3.05
N ILE A 5 27.79 90.38 2.85
CA ILE A 5 28.34 89.10 3.27
C ILE A 5 28.43 88.06 2.11
N ASN A 6 28.31 88.50 0.86
CA ASN A 6 28.32 87.53 -0.25
C ASN A 6 29.54 87.64 -1.19
N THR A 7 30.67 88.21 -0.74
CA THR A 7 31.85 88.34 -1.59
C THR A 7 33.14 87.73 -1.08
N VAL A 8 33.10 86.97 0.06
CA VAL A 8 34.32 86.29 0.62
C VAL A 8 34.27 84.78 0.49
N SER A 9 33.14 84.14 0.10
CA SER A 9 33.05 82.63 0.03
C SER A 9 33.39 82.06 -1.34
N LYS A 10 33.75 82.86 -2.38
CA LYS A 10 34.06 82.30 -3.70
C LYS A 10 35.55 82.25 -4.05
N SER A 11 36.45 82.60 -3.14
CA SER A 11 37.91 82.58 -3.40
C SER A 11 38.69 81.46 -2.70
N ILE A 12 38.06 80.64 -1.91
CA ILE A 12 38.77 79.58 -1.19
C ILE A 12 38.54 78.19 -1.78
N TRP A 13 37.75 78.06 -2.84
CA TRP A 13 37.42 76.73 -3.42
C TRP A 13 38.21 76.35 -4.67
N HIS A 14 39.21 77.09 -5.10
CA HIS A 14 40.03 76.72 -6.26
C HIS A 14 41.49 76.38 -6.00
N THR A 15 41.85 76.08 -4.70
CA THR A 15 43.22 75.62 -4.37
C THR A 15 43.18 74.32 -3.60
N PHE A 16 42.27 73.40 -3.93
CA PHE A 16 42.44 72.02 -3.54
C PHE A 16 43.06 71.21 -4.68
N VAL A 17 44.39 71.24 -4.64
CA VAL A 17 45.30 70.20 -4.95
C VAL A 17 44.70 69.04 -5.79
N ARG A 18 45.00 69.06 -7.10
CA ARG A 18 45.16 67.84 -7.89
C ARG A 18 46.28 67.02 -7.25
N VAL A 19 46.02 66.26 -6.18
CA VAL A 19 46.82 65.13 -5.76
C VAL A 19 46.52 64.05 -6.80
N SER A 20 47.41 63.91 -7.74
CA SER A 20 47.54 62.71 -8.56
C SER A 20 47.79 61.55 -7.61
N LEU A 21 46.72 60.87 -7.19
CA LEU A 21 46.81 59.59 -6.51
C LEU A 21 47.50 58.64 -7.45
N SER A 22 48.78 58.43 -7.19
CA SER A 22 49.59 57.50 -7.95
C SER A 22 48.87 56.12 -7.97
N ARG A 23 48.94 55.42 -9.09
CA ARG A 23 48.35 54.10 -9.34
C ARG A 23 48.65 53.11 -8.18
N ASN A 24 49.72 53.30 -7.45
CA ASN A 24 50.15 52.56 -6.29
C ASN A 24 49.34 52.85 -5.01
N VAL A 25 48.86 54.08 -4.75
CA VAL A 25 48.02 54.43 -3.59
C VAL A 25 46.58 53.87 -3.78
N LEU A 26 46.06 53.87 -5.01
CA LEU A 26 44.78 53.21 -5.35
C LEU A 26 44.84 51.71 -5.20
N LEU A 27 45.97 51.08 -5.60
CA LEU A 27 46.21 49.63 -5.39
C LEU A 27 46.37 49.27 -3.90
N VAL A 28 46.98 50.07 -3.06
CA VAL A 28 47.12 49.86 -1.62
C VAL A 28 45.79 50.06 -0.90
N THR A 29 45.02 51.06 -1.23
CA THR A 29 43.68 51.28 -0.65
C THR A 29 42.69 50.19 -1.07
N LEU A 30 42.76 49.72 -2.34
CA LEU A 30 41.95 48.56 -2.79
C LEU A 30 42.40 47.27 -2.11
N SER A 31 43.70 47.01 -1.93
CA SER A 31 44.20 45.84 -1.22
C SER A 31 43.89 45.87 0.27
N PHE A 32 43.91 47.04 0.92
CA PHE A 32 43.53 47.19 2.33
C PHE A 32 42.01 47.03 2.53
N GLY A 33 41.21 47.56 1.61
CA GLY A 33 39.75 47.32 1.60
C GLY A 33 39.37 45.85 1.37
N ILE A 34 40.12 45.12 0.55
CA ILE A 34 39.92 43.66 0.32
C ILE A 34 40.38 42.87 1.55
N LEU A 35 41.47 43.24 2.22
CA LEU A 35 41.95 42.61 3.47
C LEU A 35 40.97 42.84 4.65
N LEU A 36 40.42 44.04 4.82
CA LEU A 36 39.39 44.31 5.82
C LEU A 36 38.08 43.57 5.57
N SER A 37 37.70 43.46 4.30
CA SER A 37 36.49 42.67 3.93
C SER A 37 36.73 41.15 4.10
N ALA A 38 37.93 40.63 3.88
CA ALA A 38 38.28 39.21 4.06
C ALA A 38 38.30 38.85 5.58
N CYS A 39 38.89 39.66 6.46
CA CYS A 39 38.80 39.46 7.90
C CYS A 39 37.36 39.48 8.41
N ASN A 40 36.49 40.35 7.84
CA ASN A 40 35.08 40.40 8.21
C ASN A 40 34.32 39.12 7.79
N VAL A 41 34.62 38.52 6.61
CA VAL A 41 33.98 37.26 6.15
C VAL A 41 34.39 36.07 7.02
N GLU A 42 35.68 35.96 7.38
CA GLU A 42 36.20 34.85 8.23
C GLU A 42 35.62 34.91 9.67
N SER A 43 35.57 36.10 10.29
CA SER A 43 34.97 36.32 11.58
C SER A 43 33.45 35.97 11.57
N ARG A 44 32.73 36.41 10.55
CA ARG A 44 31.31 36.08 10.40
C ARG A 44 31.08 34.58 10.18
N LEU A 45 31.97 33.92 9.44
CA LEU A 45 31.90 32.47 9.21
C LEU A 45 32.13 31.71 10.50
N ALA A 46 33.16 32.11 11.32
CA ALA A 46 33.43 31.50 12.61
C ALA A 46 32.21 31.60 13.56
N LYS A 47 31.52 32.77 13.58
CA LYS A 47 30.28 32.93 14.34
C LYS A 47 29.15 32.04 13.84
N ALA A 48 29.02 31.88 12.54
CA ALA A 48 28.01 30.97 11.96
C ALA A 48 28.36 29.50 12.25
N ASP A 49 29.66 29.12 12.19
CA ASP A 49 30.12 27.78 12.54
C ASP A 49 29.88 27.47 14.03
N GLN A 50 30.02 28.47 14.92
CA GLN A 50 29.69 28.34 16.35
C GLN A 50 28.18 28.05 16.53
N LEU A 51 27.29 28.88 15.95
CA LEU A 51 25.83 28.65 16.02
C LEU A 51 25.44 27.29 15.43
N TYR A 52 26.15 26.83 14.39
CA TYR A 52 25.94 25.50 13.83
C TYR A 52 26.29 24.40 14.83
N SER A 53 27.41 24.53 15.57
CA SER A 53 27.80 23.57 16.59
C SER A 53 26.88 23.59 17.84
N GLU A 54 26.25 24.72 18.11
CA GLU A 54 25.20 24.88 19.12
C GLU A 54 23.82 24.35 18.69
N GLY A 55 23.68 23.89 17.44
CA GLY A 55 22.43 23.35 16.91
C GLY A 55 21.37 24.36 16.51
N ILE A 56 21.71 25.67 16.42
CA ILE A 56 20.75 26.76 16.13
C ILE A 56 20.53 26.90 14.61
N TYR A 57 20.04 25.81 13.95
CA TYR A 57 20.06 25.67 12.50
C TYR A 57 19.21 26.70 11.76
N HIS A 58 18.05 27.09 12.28
CA HIS A 58 17.15 28.07 11.63
C HIS A 58 17.74 29.50 11.51
N LYS A 59 18.61 29.91 12.45
CA LYS A 59 19.31 31.19 12.40
C LYS A 59 20.54 31.11 11.51
N VAL A 60 21.32 30.03 11.65
CA VAL A 60 22.60 29.89 10.96
C VAL A 60 22.44 29.65 9.47
N GLU A 61 21.37 28.96 9.02
CA GLU A 61 21.06 28.80 7.59
C GLU A 61 21.02 30.17 6.87
N LYS A 62 20.30 31.13 7.45
CA LYS A 62 20.20 32.50 6.90
C LYS A 62 21.54 33.22 6.88
N GLN A 63 22.37 33.03 7.91
CA GLN A 63 23.70 33.63 7.98
C GLN A 63 24.61 33.04 6.89
N TYR A 64 24.68 31.71 6.72
CA TYR A 64 25.45 31.08 5.66
C TYR A 64 25.00 31.51 4.27
N ILE A 65 23.68 31.61 4.00
CA ILE A 65 23.15 32.08 2.73
C ILE A 65 23.64 33.51 2.44
N SER A 66 23.58 34.41 3.42
CA SER A 66 24.08 35.77 3.25
C SER A 66 25.58 35.82 2.99
N LEU A 67 26.37 34.98 3.66
CA LEU A 67 27.82 34.93 3.53
C LEU A 67 28.30 34.46 2.14
N VAL A 68 27.56 33.57 1.48
CA VAL A 68 27.93 33.05 0.15
C VAL A 68 28.18 34.18 -0.85
N GLY A 69 27.39 35.26 -0.80
CA GLY A 69 27.57 36.41 -1.68
C GLY A 69 28.88 37.20 -1.50
N TYR A 70 29.42 37.18 -0.28
CA TYR A 70 30.67 37.87 0.06
C TYR A 70 31.94 37.01 -0.13
N ILE A 71 31.81 35.69 -0.33
CA ILE A 71 32.95 34.81 -0.58
C ILE A 71 33.44 34.96 -2.03
N PRO A 72 34.71 35.42 -2.27
CA PRO A 72 35.25 35.58 -3.62
C PRO A 72 35.22 34.29 -4.43
N ASN A 73 34.96 34.38 -5.73
CA ASN A 73 34.90 33.21 -6.61
C ASN A 73 36.21 32.40 -6.66
N LYS A 74 37.35 33.03 -6.42
CA LYS A 74 38.65 32.36 -6.32
C LYS A 74 38.79 31.45 -5.10
N LYS A 75 38.02 31.67 -3.99
CA LYS A 75 37.95 30.81 -2.81
C LYS A 75 36.88 29.71 -2.96
N LYS A 76 36.92 28.95 -4.09
CA LYS A 76 35.90 27.91 -4.42
C LYS A 76 35.70 26.87 -3.32
N HIS A 77 36.78 26.42 -2.68
CA HIS A 77 36.68 25.42 -1.59
C HIS A 77 35.91 25.96 -0.37
N LEU A 78 36.12 27.21 0.01
CA LEU A 78 35.40 27.82 1.11
C LEU A 78 33.90 27.94 0.76
N LYS A 79 33.61 28.36 -0.49
CA LYS A 79 32.23 28.48 -0.97
C LYS A 79 31.50 27.15 -1.02
N SER A 80 32.18 26.07 -1.44
CA SER A 80 31.61 24.73 -1.48
C SER A 80 31.35 24.16 -0.07
N ARG A 81 32.26 24.43 0.89
CA ARG A 81 32.05 24.09 2.31
C ARG A 81 30.82 24.79 2.88
N VAL A 82 30.64 26.09 2.58
CA VAL A 82 29.46 26.83 3.05
C VAL A 82 28.17 26.27 2.41
N TYR A 83 28.19 25.92 1.11
CA TYR A 83 27.04 25.25 0.48
C TYR A 83 26.71 23.92 1.16
N PHE A 84 27.70 23.12 1.52
CA PHE A 84 27.49 21.89 2.28
C PHE A 84 26.82 22.17 3.63
N LYS A 85 27.28 23.18 4.39
CA LYS A 85 26.69 23.59 5.67
C LYS A 85 25.23 24.08 5.52
N ILE A 86 24.92 24.84 4.46
CA ILE A 86 23.53 25.23 4.15
C ILE A 86 22.68 24.00 3.85
N ALA A 87 23.24 23.03 3.11
CA ALA A 87 22.53 21.78 2.83
C ALA A 87 22.22 21.01 4.09
N GLU A 88 23.20 20.89 5.02
CA GLU A 88 23.01 20.22 6.32
C GLU A 88 21.93 20.90 7.16
N CYS A 89 21.94 22.26 7.26
CA CYS A 89 20.89 22.97 7.97
C CYS A 89 19.51 22.68 7.37
N ASN A 90 19.40 22.68 6.03
CA ASN A 90 18.13 22.39 5.37
C ASN A 90 17.70 20.94 5.54
N ARG A 91 18.63 19.97 5.55
CA ARG A 91 18.34 18.55 5.82
C ARG A 91 17.80 18.36 7.23
N ILE A 92 18.45 18.96 8.23
CA ILE A 92 18.03 18.89 9.63
C ILE A 92 16.68 19.59 9.85
N LEU A 93 16.43 20.71 9.15
CA LEU A 93 15.15 21.43 9.18
C LEU A 93 14.09 20.81 8.26
N PHE A 94 14.35 19.60 7.70
CA PHE A 94 13.50 18.85 6.79
C PHE A 94 13.13 19.59 5.48
N ASN A 95 13.94 20.56 5.04
CA ASN A 95 13.79 21.25 3.76
C ASN A 95 14.49 20.48 2.62
N MET A 96 14.10 19.24 2.36
CA MET A 96 14.86 18.26 1.57
C MET A 96 15.13 18.73 0.12
N ARG A 97 14.19 19.40 -0.56
CA ARG A 97 14.42 19.95 -1.89
C ARG A 97 15.51 21.03 -1.90
N LYS A 98 15.55 21.89 -0.88
CA LYS A 98 16.61 22.89 -0.74
C LYS A 98 17.95 22.22 -0.40
N ALA A 99 17.95 21.25 0.50
CA ALA A 99 19.14 20.49 0.87
C ALA A 99 19.78 19.86 -0.36
N GLU A 100 19.02 19.13 -1.19
CA GLU A 100 19.51 18.52 -2.44
C GLU A 100 20.14 19.56 -3.37
N ASN A 101 19.51 20.71 -3.55
CA ASN A 101 20.05 21.78 -4.37
C ASN A 101 21.40 22.29 -3.86
N TYR A 102 21.55 22.48 -2.54
CA TYR A 102 22.79 22.98 -1.97
C TYR A 102 23.90 21.91 -1.93
N TYR A 103 23.59 20.63 -1.71
CA TYR A 103 24.54 19.53 -1.88
C TYR A 103 25.07 19.49 -3.31
N ASN A 104 24.22 19.59 -4.30
CA ASN A 104 24.64 19.62 -5.71
C ASN A 104 25.53 20.84 -6.03
N ARG A 105 25.26 22.03 -5.41
CA ARG A 105 26.14 23.21 -5.53
C ARG A 105 27.49 22.97 -4.85
N ALA A 106 27.52 22.30 -3.70
CA ALA A 106 28.74 21.96 -2.99
C ALA A 106 29.61 21.01 -3.84
N LEU A 107 29.04 19.96 -4.42
CA LEU A 107 29.73 19.04 -5.34
C LEU A 107 30.30 19.75 -6.57
N LYS A 108 29.51 20.60 -7.23
CA LYS A 108 29.96 21.42 -8.37
C LYS A 108 31.08 22.41 -7.97
N GLY A 109 31.08 22.84 -6.72
CA GLY A 109 32.13 23.71 -6.15
C GLY A 109 33.41 22.96 -5.73
N GLY A 110 33.43 21.62 -5.85
CA GLY A 110 34.58 20.79 -5.52
C GLY A 110 34.69 20.37 -4.05
N PHE A 111 33.55 20.20 -3.36
CA PHE A 111 33.56 19.59 -2.00
C PHE A 111 34.04 18.14 -2.09
N ARG A 112 34.99 17.75 -1.21
CA ARG A 112 35.75 16.49 -1.37
C ARG A 112 35.39 15.39 -0.38
N ASP A 113 34.74 15.74 0.75
CA ASP A 113 34.35 14.76 1.74
C ASP A 113 33.28 13.84 1.19
N SER A 114 33.48 12.52 1.30
CA SER A 114 32.55 11.52 0.79
C SER A 114 31.20 11.51 1.50
N VAL A 115 31.13 12.02 2.74
CA VAL A 115 29.90 12.12 3.53
C VAL A 115 28.77 12.84 2.79
N ILE A 116 29.13 13.77 1.88
CA ILE A 116 28.13 14.46 1.04
C ILE A 116 27.30 13.48 0.19
N TYR A 117 27.87 12.38 -0.26
CA TYR A 117 27.14 11.39 -1.07
C TYR A 117 26.13 10.63 -0.21
N LEU A 118 26.48 10.30 1.05
CA LEU A 118 25.56 9.68 2.00
C LEU A 118 24.35 10.58 2.29
N HIS A 119 24.62 11.84 2.70
CA HIS A 119 23.57 12.79 3.07
C HIS A 119 22.72 13.22 1.86
N LEU A 120 23.34 13.35 0.68
CA LEU A 120 22.61 13.62 -0.56
C LEU A 120 21.71 12.43 -0.93
N ALA A 121 22.19 11.20 -0.82
CA ALA A 121 21.41 10.01 -1.07
C ALA A 121 20.18 9.91 -0.15
N LYS A 122 20.38 10.08 1.17
CA LYS A 122 19.26 10.13 2.14
C LYS A 122 18.26 11.25 1.79
N THR A 123 18.73 12.43 1.42
CA THR A 123 17.88 13.54 0.97
C THR A 123 17.09 13.18 -0.30
N GLN A 124 17.71 12.46 -1.23
CA GLN A 124 17.08 12.01 -2.47
C GLN A 124 16.04 10.92 -2.26
N MET A 125 16.23 10.06 -1.25
CA MET A 125 15.21 9.09 -0.82
C MET A 125 13.90 9.82 -0.45
N VAL A 126 13.99 10.82 0.45
CA VAL A 126 12.83 11.62 0.88
C VAL A 126 12.21 12.42 -0.28
N ASN A 127 13.01 12.84 -1.25
CA ASN A 127 12.50 13.50 -2.47
C ASN A 127 11.91 12.51 -3.51
N GLY A 128 11.95 11.19 -3.26
CA GLY A 128 11.49 10.14 -4.17
C GLY A 128 12.43 9.88 -5.36
N ASN A 129 13.65 10.41 -5.32
CA ASN A 129 14.66 10.30 -6.40
C ASN A 129 15.52 9.03 -6.24
N TYR A 130 14.89 7.85 -6.10
CA TYR A 130 15.55 6.58 -5.74
C TYR A 130 16.73 6.20 -6.63
N ALA A 131 16.61 6.39 -7.96
CA ALA A 131 17.72 6.06 -8.88
C ALA A 131 18.95 6.95 -8.68
N SER A 132 18.78 8.19 -8.20
CA SER A 132 19.88 9.08 -7.88
C SER A 132 20.45 8.77 -6.49
N ALA A 133 19.57 8.40 -5.55
CA ALA A 133 19.95 7.96 -4.21
C ALA A 133 20.85 6.71 -4.28
N SER A 134 20.42 5.67 -5.02
CA SER A 134 21.22 4.45 -5.24
C SER A 134 22.63 4.77 -5.72
N ARG A 135 22.77 5.55 -6.80
CA ARG A 135 24.09 5.96 -7.32
C ARG A 135 24.95 6.72 -6.29
N ASN A 136 24.35 7.51 -5.43
CA ASN A 136 25.10 8.25 -4.41
C ASN A 136 25.47 7.38 -3.20
N PHE A 137 24.63 6.44 -2.81
CA PHE A 137 25.01 5.39 -1.84
C PHE A 137 26.19 4.56 -2.36
N GLU A 138 26.14 4.10 -3.61
CA GLU A 138 27.25 3.38 -4.25
C GLU A 138 28.55 4.20 -4.24
N ARG A 139 28.49 5.50 -4.60
CA ARG A 139 29.68 6.39 -4.56
C ARG A 139 30.25 6.56 -3.15
N PHE A 140 29.42 6.61 -2.14
CA PHE A 140 29.87 6.65 -0.75
C PHE A 140 30.52 5.33 -0.36
N LEU A 141 29.89 4.19 -0.70
CA LEU A 141 30.36 2.85 -0.39
C LEU A 141 31.68 2.49 -1.10
N GLN A 142 32.01 3.09 -2.24
CA GLN A 142 33.34 2.94 -2.87
C GLN A 142 34.48 3.32 -1.93
N LYS A 143 34.26 4.27 -1.01
CA LYS A 143 35.25 4.69 -0.01
C LYS A 143 35.02 4.10 1.37
N ASN A 144 33.80 3.65 1.65
CA ASN A 144 33.37 3.16 2.95
C ASN A 144 32.53 1.87 2.78
N PRO A 145 33.16 0.75 2.30
CA PRO A 145 32.43 -0.43 1.82
C PRO A 145 31.65 -1.18 2.91
N THR A 146 31.99 -1.00 4.16
CA THR A 146 31.33 -1.67 5.32
C THR A 146 30.38 -0.77 6.09
N HIS A 147 30.12 0.45 5.59
CA HIS A 147 29.23 1.40 6.28
C HIS A 147 27.80 0.93 6.25
N ARG A 148 27.31 0.43 7.35
CA ARG A 148 26.02 -0.29 7.45
C ARG A 148 24.84 0.57 7.02
N GLU A 149 24.71 1.79 7.55
CA GLU A 149 23.62 2.70 7.16
C GLU A 149 23.55 2.96 5.64
N ALA A 150 24.70 3.06 4.96
CA ALA A 150 24.73 3.27 3.53
C ALA A 150 24.34 2.00 2.74
N LEU A 151 24.68 0.81 3.26
CA LEU A 151 24.25 -0.48 2.69
C LEU A 151 22.74 -0.64 2.81
N ASP A 152 22.19 -0.37 3.98
CA ASP A 152 20.74 -0.43 4.25
C ASP A 152 19.97 0.60 3.39
N GLY A 153 20.54 1.82 3.24
CA GLY A 153 20.00 2.86 2.36
C GLY A 153 20.02 2.49 0.88
N LEU A 154 21.08 1.79 0.42
CA LEU A 154 21.14 1.28 -0.96
C LEU A 154 20.05 0.24 -1.21
N VAL A 155 19.90 -0.72 -0.30
CA VAL A 155 18.83 -1.73 -0.36
C VAL A 155 17.44 -1.06 -0.41
N SER A 156 17.21 -0.04 0.44
CA SER A 156 15.96 0.73 0.45
C SER A 156 15.71 1.43 -0.89
N ALA A 157 16.74 2.08 -1.47
CA ALA A 157 16.64 2.78 -2.76
C ALA A 157 16.28 1.84 -3.92
N GLU A 158 16.82 0.62 -3.92
CA GLU A 158 16.53 -0.40 -4.94
C GLU A 158 15.11 -0.97 -4.77
N ARG A 159 14.70 -1.28 -3.55
CA ARG A 159 13.39 -1.90 -3.25
C ARG A 159 12.22 -0.92 -3.31
N ALA A 160 12.44 0.38 -3.09
CA ALA A 160 11.36 1.38 -3.04
C ALA A 160 10.45 1.36 -4.28
N LYS A 161 11.02 1.15 -5.47
CA LYS A 161 10.24 1.05 -6.73
C LYS A 161 9.33 -0.20 -6.76
N GLU A 162 9.79 -1.31 -6.21
CA GLU A 162 9.00 -2.54 -6.12
C GLU A 162 7.86 -2.37 -5.12
N LEU A 163 8.17 -1.83 -3.94
CA LEU A 163 7.18 -1.55 -2.89
C LEU A 163 6.08 -0.61 -3.39
N LEU A 164 6.40 0.41 -4.21
CA LEU A 164 5.41 1.31 -4.81
C LEU A 164 4.48 0.62 -5.82
N ARG A 165 4.89 -0.49 -6.43
CA ARG A 165 4.05 -1.27 -7.36
C ARG A 165 3.07 -2.18 -6.67
N GLN A 166 3.23 -2.41 -5.37
CA GLN A 166 2.40 -3.29 -4.56
C GLN A 166 1.76 -2.51 -3.40
N PRO A 167 0.91 -1.51 -3.69
CA PRO A 167 0.28 -0.73 -2.64
C PRO A 167 -0.62 -1.62 -1.78
N SER A 168 -0.75 -1.27 -0.52
CA SER A 168 -1.73 -1.86 0.38
C SER A 168 -3.16 -1.39 0.02
N ARG A 169 -4.18 -2.07 0.54
CA ARG A 169 -5.58 -1.71 0.31
C ARG A 169 -6.09 -0.56 1.18
N TYR A 170 -5.26 -0.02 2.05
CA TYR A 170 -5.66 1.11 2.89
C TYR A 170 -6.10 2.30 2.05
N LYS A 171 -7.17 2.97 2.49
CA LYS A 171 -7.55 4.31 2.04
C LYS A 171 -7.08 5.31 3.08
N ILE A 172 -6.57 6.44 2.63
CA ILE A 172 -6.11 7.51 3.51
C ILE A 172 -6.70 8.85 3.08
N GLY A 173 -6.78 9.77 4.02
CA GLY A 173 -7.12 11.16 3.75
C GLY A 173 -6.70 12.06 4.89
N ILE A 174 -6.61 13.36 4.62
CA ILE A 174 -6.25 14.34 5.63
C ILE A 174 -7.38 14.49 6.66
N ALA A 175 -7.05 14.45 7.94
CA ALA A 175 -8.01 14.68 9.03
C ALA A 175 -8.12 16.19 9.29
N SER A 176 -8.89 16.89 8.44
CA SER A 176 -8.99 18.35 8.42
C SER A 176 -9.49 18.94 9.74
N GLU A 177 -10.22 18.17 10.53
CA GLU A 177 -10.73 18.54 11.85
C GLU A 177 -9.63 18.75 12.90
N PHE A 178 -8.49 18.10 12.72
CA PHE A 178 -7.35 18.18 13.65
C PHE A 178 -6.27 19.12 13.17
N ASN A 179 -6.10 19.28 11.86
CA ASN A 179 -4.96 19.95 11.27
C ASN A 179 -5.15 21.47 11.10
N THR A 180 -4.04 22.19 11.14
CA THR A 180 -3.99 23.61 10.81
C THR A 180 -2.97 23.89 9.71
N ASN A 181 -3.12 25.03 9.02
CA ASN A 181 -2.17 25.45 7.98
C ASN A 181 -0.89 26.12 8.53
N ARG A 182 -0.73 26.21 9.86
CA ARG A 182 0.33 27.02 10.50
C ARG A 182 1.13 26.22 11.53
N SER A 183 0.64 25.09 11.96
CA SER A 183 1.22 24.24 13.01
C SER A 183 1.48 22.84 12.50
N SER A 184 2.45 22.16 13.09
CA SER A 184 2.53 20.69 13.03
C SER A 184 1.51 20.11 13.99
N ASP A 185 0.76 19.10 13.53
CA ASP A 185 -0.23 18.36 14.29
C ASP A 185 0.07 16.87 14.09
N PHE A 186 0.44 16.12 15.16
CA PHE A 186 0.95 14.77 15.02
C PHE A 186 0.76 13.87 16.25
N SER A 187 1.13 12.61 16.14
CA SER A 187 1.04 11.56 17.18
C SER A 187 -0.32 11.51 17.87
N PRO A 188 -1.41 11.28 17.11
CA PRO A 188 -2.70 11.08 17.72
C PRO A 188 -2.74 9.80 18.54
N ALA A 189 -3.41 9.82 19.70
CA ALA A 189 -3.61 8.68 20.58
C ALA A 189 -5.03 8.68 21.13
N PHE A 190 -5.75 7.58 20.98
CA PHE A 190 -7.05 7.40 21.60
C PHE A 190 -6.91 7.24 23.13
N VAL A 191 -7.85 7.81 23.87
CA VAL A 191 -7.89 7.68 25.33
C VAL A 191 -8.63 6.41 25.72
N GLY A 192 -7.88 5.38 26.09
CA GLY A 192 -8.43 4.05 26.36
C GLY A 192 -8.96 3.35 25.11
N ASN A 193 -9.90 2.43 25.30
CA ASN A 193 -10.51 1.66 24.21
C ASN A 193 -11.67 2.40 23.51
N GLY A 194 -11.91 3.67 23.85
CA GLY A 194 -12.98 4.47 23.23
C GLY A 194 -12.53 5.13 21.92
N ASP A 195 -13.51 5.39 21.03
CA ASP A 195 -13.27 6.07 19.75
C ASP A 195 -13.74 7.54 19.77
N ASP A 196 -14.07 8.08 20.94
CA ASP A 196 -14.72 9.39 21.10
C ASP A 196 -13.82 10.48 21.67
N LEU A 197 -12.69 10.12 22.26
CA LEU A 197 -11.70 11.04 22.83
C LEU A 197 -10.31 10.71 22.31
N LEU A 198 -9.62 11.73 21.78
CA LEU A 198 -8.27 11.60 21.23
C LEU A 198 -7.41 12.75 21.76
N MET A 199 -6.15 12.45 22.07
CA MET A 199 -5.11 13.45 22.32
C MET A 199 -4.10 13.44 21.18
N PHE A 200 -3.48 14.60 20.94
CA PHE A 200 -2.43 14.73 19.93
C PHE A 200 -1.47 15.87 20.29
N THR A 201 -0.33 15.86 19.66
CA THR A 201 0.75 16.85 19.86
C THR A 201 0.66 17.93 18.80
N THR A 202 0.80 19.19 19.19
CA THR A 202 0.77 20.32 18.26
C THR A 202 1.56 21.52 18.76
N ASN A 203 2.06 22.34 17.85
CA ASN A 203 2.70 23.62 18.20
C ASN A 203 1.82 24.84 17.83
N ARG A 204 0.51 24.74 18.15
CA ARG A 204 -0.45 25.84 17.96
C ARG A 204 -0.13 27.00 18.91
N ASP A 205 -0.35 28.20 18.42
CA ASP A 205 -0.18 29.41 19.23
C ASP A 205 -1.31 29.55 20.25
N VAL A 206 -1.01 29.34 21.53
CA VAL A 206 -1.95 29.51 22.65
C VAL A 206 -1.82 30.89 23.25
N SER A 207 -0.60 31.48 23.23
CA SER A 207 -0.33 32.77 23.78
C SER A 207 0.86 33.43 23.07
N LYS A 208 0.84 34.77 22.95
CA LYS A 208 1.96 35.54 22.37
C LYS A 208 3.28 35.41 23.14
N LYS A 209 3.31 34.73 24.28
CA LYS A 209 4.49 34.53 25.14
C LYS A 209 5.08 33.12 25.08
N GLN A 210 4.53 32.24 24.22
CA GLN A 210 5.02 30.86 24.09
C GLN A 210 6.48 30.83 23.62
N LYS A 211 7.31 30.00 24.23
CA LYS A 211 8.73 29.79 23.85
C LYS A 211 8.84 29.19 22.45
N LYS A 212 9.96 29.44 21.79
CA LYS A 212 10.31 28.86 20.51
C LYS A 212 11.53 27.98 20.65
N SER A 213 11.49 26.85 19.98
CA SER A 213 12.65 25.97 19.84
C SER A 213 13.83 26.73 19.23
N GLU A 214 14.98 26.68 19.86
CA GLU A 214 16.20 27.29 19.32
C GLU A 214 16.70 26.56 18.07
N VAL A 215 16.45 25.26 17.97
CA VAL A 215 16.82 24.43 16.82
C VAL A 215 16.04 24.83 15.58
N THR A 216 14.71 24.87 15.67
CA THR A 216 13.81 25.05 14.53
C THR A 216 13.27 26.46 14.36
N GLY A 217 13.25 27.25 15.45
CA GLY A 217 12.61 28.58 15.50
C GLY A 217 11.07 28.52 15.53
N ARG A 218 10.47 27.34 15.62
CA ARG A 218 9.03 27.11 15.76
C ARG A 218 8.62 27.18 17.22
N LEU A 219 7.32 27.34 17.49
CA LEU A 219 6.76 27.23 18.84
C LEU A 219 6.99 25.82 19.38
N ASN A 220 7.15 25.68 20.69
CA ASN A 220 7.23 24.41 21.38
C ASN A 220 5.92 23.62 21.24
N PHE A 221 5.99 22.31 21.43
CA PHE A 221 4.87 21.41 21.28
C PHE A 221 4.10 21.26 22.60
N ASP A 222 2.79 21.16 22.46
CA ASP A 222 1.83 20.99 23.54
C ASP A 222 0.85 19.85 23.22
N ILE A 223 0.26 19.27 24.26
CA ILE A 223 -0.79 18.25 24.18
C ILE A 223 -2.15 18.91 24.13
N TYR A 224 -2.95 18.53 23.14
CA TYR A 224 -4.35 18.91 22.98
C TYR A 224 -5.23 17.69 22.99
N SER A 225 -6.47 17.86 23.46
CA SER A 225 -7.52 16.85 23.35
C SER A 225 -8.60 17.28 22.40
N VAL A 226 -9.28 16.31 21.82
CA VAL A 226 -10.47 16.50 21.00
C VAL A 226 -11.47 15.40 21.30
N ARG A 227 -12.76 15.77 21.46
CA ARG A 227 -13.83 14.85 21.77
C ARG A 227 -14.87 14.88 20.66
N LYS A 228 -15.56 13.76 20.45
CA LYS A 228 -16.75 13.72 19.61
C LYS A 228 -17.97 14.21 20.39
N ASN A 229 -18.80 15.01 19.73
CA ASN A 229 -20.09 15.42 20.25
C ASN A 229 -21.15 14.30 20.08
N ASN A 230 -22.38 14.56 20.56
CA ASN A 230 -23.51 13.62 20.46
C ASN A 230 -23.92 13.26 19.02
N SER A 231 -23.49 14.05 18.02
CA SER A 231 -23.69 13.77 16.60
C SER A 231 -22.51 13.00 15.96
N ASN A 232 -21.63 12.41 16.79
CA ASN A 232 -20.42 11.67 16.38
C ASN A 232 -19.44 12.49 15.53
N ARG A 233 -19.43 13.83 15.70
CA ARG A 233 -18.50 14.75 15.03
C ARG A 233 -17.45 15.24 16.00
N TRP A 234 -16.20 15.33 15.56
CA TRP A 234 -15.11 15.89 16.33
C TRP A 234 -15.37 17.37 16.63
N GLU A 235 -15.17 17.76 17.88
CA GLU A 235 -15.24 19.14 18.34
C GLU A 235 -13.91 19.86 18.05
N LYS A 236 -13.80 21.13 18.46
CA LYS A 236 -12.53 21.86 18.35
C LYS A 236 -11.53 21.35 19.37
N PRO A 237 -10.25 21.21 19.00
CA PRO A 237 -9.20 20.83 19.93
C PRO A 237 -9.05 21.79 21.11
N VAL A 238 -8.86 21.22 22.30
CA VAL A 238 -8.74 21.95 23.56
C VAL A 238 -7.33 21.76 24.14
N TYR A 239 -6.73 22.87 24.56
CA TYR A 239 -5.42 22.89 25.24
C TYR A 239 -5.53 22.29 26.65
N LEU A 240 -4.63 21.39 27.01
CA LEU A 240 -4.63 20.71 28.31
C LEU A 240 -3.55 21.32 29.22
N ARG A 241 -3.97 22.25 30.10
CA ARG A 241 -3.07 22.95 31.02
C ARG A 241 -2.34 22.04 31.99
N GLU A 242 -3.01 20.97 32.39
CA GLU A 242 -2.50 20.00 33.37
C GLU A 242 -1.29 19.21 32.88
N PHE A 243 -1.11 19.12 31.57
CA PHE A 243 0.00 18.37 30.96
C PHE A 243 1.11 19.28 30.43
N ASN A 244 0.76 20.49 29.99
CA ASN A 244 1.66 21.35 29.24
C ASN A 244 2.41 22.34 30.14
N LEU A 245 3.71 22.41 29.96
CA LEU A 245 4.60 23.38 30.61
C LEU A 245 5.18 24.36 29.57
N SER A 246 6.34 24.96 29.91
CA SER A 246 7.01 25.93 29.02
C SER A 246 7.82 25.27 27.88
N ASP A 247 8.09 23.98 27.98
CA ASP A 247 8.93 23.21 27.07
C ASP A 247 8.09 22.28 26.20
N ASP A 248 8.71 21.33 25.45
CA ASP A 248 7.97 20.44 24.58
C ASP A 248 7.31 19.31 25.37
N ASP A 249 5.99 19.18 25.28
CA ASP A 249 5.19 18.09 25.80
C ASP A 249 4.43 17.40 24.68
N GLY A 250 4.41 16.06 24.65
CA GLY A 250 3.69 15.35 23.57
C GLY A 250 3.90 13.84 23.54
N VAL A 251 3.41 13.25 22.46
CA VAL A 251 3.45 11.79 22.18
C VAL A 251 2.88 10.99 23.34
N CYS A 252 1.54 10.96 23.42
CA CYS A 252 0.81 10.29 24.51
C CYS A 252 0.56 8.80 24.19
N SER A 253 0.47 7.99 25.26
CA SER A 253 -0.03 6.63 25.24
C SER A 253 -0.88 6.38 26.48
N PHE A 254 -1.95 5.56 26.35
CA PHE A 254 -2.95 5.35 27.41
C PHE A 254 -3.10 3.86 27.72
N THR A 255 -3.37 3.57 29.01
CA THR A 255 -3.91 2.26 29.38
C THR A 255 -5.29 2.05 28.76
N SER A 256 -5.69 0.80 28.55
CA SER A 256 -6.95 0.45 27.89
C SER A 256 -8.19 1.00 28.59
N ASP A 257 -8.14 1.23 29.89
CA ASP A 257 -9.21 1.88 30.66
C ASP A 257 -9.22 3.42 30.58
N GLY A 258 -8.21 4.03 29.92
CA GLY A 258 -8.04 5.47 29.76
C GLY A 258 -7.77 6.23 31.05
N ARG A 259 -7.39 5.53 32.13
CA ARG A 259 -7.14 6.15 33.43
C ARG A 259 -5.70 6.57 33.69
N THR A 260 -4.75 5.97 32.95
CA THR A 260 -3.33 6.34 33.06
C THR A 260 -2.83 6.79 31.70
N VAL A 261 -2.11 7.91 31.69
CA VAL A 261 -1.43 8.43 30.51
C VAL A 261 0.07 8.41 30.77
N PHE A 262 0.81 8.07 29.71
CA PHE A 262 2.26 8.27 29.60
C PHE A 262 2.51 9.25 28.46
N PHE A 263 3.43 10.21 28.65
CA PHE A 263 3.78 11.15 27.60
C PHE A 263 5.21 11.62 27.72
N THR A 264 5.78 12.11 26.63
CA THR A 264 7.15 12.65 26.59
C THR A 264 7.16 14.10 27.04
N ARG A 265 8.13 14.46 27.88
CA ARG A 265 8.46 15.83 28.25
C ARG A 265 9.92 16.13 27.95
N VAL A 266 10.18 17.23 27.27
CA VAL A 266 11.52 17.76 27.07
C VAL A 266 11.69 18.94 28.05
N SER A 267 12.58 18.80 29.02
CA SER A 267 12.89 19.87 29.94
C SER A 267 14.14 20.61 29.48
N ALA A 268 14.06 21.93 29.45
CA ALA A 268 15.19 22.81 29.23
C ALA A 268 15.32 23.73 30.46
N ASP A 269 16.24 23.37 31.37
CA ASP A 269 16.74 24.28 32.38
C ASP A 269 17.93 25.03 31.77
N ASP A 270 17.94 26.37 31.86
CA ASP A 270 19.01 27.20 31.29
C ASP A 270 20.40 26.86 31.88
N ASN A 271 20.45 26.14 33.04
CA ASN A 271 21.64 25.74 33.76
C ASN A 271 22.01 24.26 33.64
N LEU A 272 21.15 23.43 32.99
CA LEU A 272 21.35 21.96 32.86
C LEU A 272 21.28 21.53 31.42
N PRO A 273 21.91 20.39 31.04
CA PRO A 273 21.70 19.78 29.74
C PRO A 273 20.22 19.50 29.53
N ARG A 274 19.75 19.72 28.32
CA ARG A 274 18.38 19.39 27.91
C ARG A 274 18.11 17.89 28.13
N SER A 275 17.10 17.56 28.93
CA SER A 275 16.73 16.17 29.25
C SER A 275 15.37 15.81 28.62
N VAL A 276 15.23 14.55 28.28
CA VAL A 276 13.97 13.99 27.73
C VAL A 276 13.52 12.85 28.62
N SER A 277 12.33 12.97 29.21
CA SER A 277 11.76 11.99 30.13
C SER A 277 10.33 11.60 29.73
N ILE A 278 9.90 10.44 30.21
CA ILE A 278 8.51 10.03 30.14
C ILE A 278 7.83 10.40 31.46
N MET A 279 6.73 11.12 31.34
CA MET A 279 5.86 11.49 32.46
C MET A 279 4.67 10.55 32.51
N THR A 280 4.11 10.35 33.70
CA THR A 280 2.83 9.64 33.88
C THR A 280 1.88 10.46 34.75
N SER A 281 0.59 10.37 34.42
CA SER A 281 -0.50 10.94 35.22
C SER A 281 -1.65 9.96 35.26
N THR A 282 -2.39 9.96 36.37
CA THR A 282 -3.57 9.11 36.55
C THR A 282 -4.83 9.96 36.71
N ARG A 283 -5.96 9.44 36.22
CA ARG A 283 -7.26 10.12 36.27
C ARG A 283 -8.14 9.54 37.35
N SER A 284 -8.61 10.38 38.27
CA SER A 284 -9.57 10.03 39.32
C SER A 284 -10.65 11.11 39.42
N GLY A 285 -11.91 10.73 39.51
CA GLY A 285 -13.02 11.68 39.63
C GLY A 285 -13.20 12.63 38.43
N GLY A 286 -12.57 12.33 37.30
CA GLY A 286 -12.63 13.17 36.09
C GLY A 286 -11.42 14.09 35.90
N GLU A 287 -10.59 14.28 36.93
CA GLU A 287 -9.39 15.13 36.92
C GLU A 287 -8.11 14.30 36.81
N TRP A 288 -7.09 14.85 36.15
CA TRP A 288 -5.76 14.26 36.04
C TRP A 288 -4.89 14.69 37.23
N SER A 289 -4.12 13.75 37.76
CA SER A 289 -3.09 14.06 38.78
C SER A 289 -1.98 14.90 38.15
N GLU A 290 -1.21 15.59 38.99
CA GLU A 290 0.03 16.25 38.56
C GLU A 290 0.99 15.22 37.92
N PRO A 291 1.50 15.45 36.70
CA PRO A 291 2.40 14.52 36.03
C PRO A 291 3.70 14.29 36.79
N GLN A 292 4.07 13.02 36.94
CA GLN A 292 5.32 12.61 37.60
C GLN A 292 6.23 11.88 36.61
N PRO A 293 7.55 12.07 36.67
CA PRO A 293 8.47 11.33 35.82
C PRO A 293 8.50 9.85 36.23
N ILE A 294 8.56 8.95 35.27
CA ILE A 294 8.82 7.53 35.53
C ILE A 294 10.32 7.28 35.62
N VAL A 295 10.73 6.40 36.53
CA VAL A 295 12.13 6.02 36.71
C VAL A 295 12.31 4.61 36.12
N ILE A 296 12.97 4.52 34.97
CA ILE A 296 13.30 3.26 34.30
C ILE A 296 14.80 3.00 34.34
N PHE A 297 15.62 4.02 34.02
CA PHE A 297 17.08 3.98 34.21
C PHE A 297 17.48 4.59 35.52
N LYS A 298 18.52 4.03 36.16
CA LYS A 298 19.12 4.64 37.34
C LYS A 298 19.86 5.94 37.02
N ASP A 299 20.39 6.04 35.82
CA ASP A 299 21.05 7.23 35.29
C ASP A 299 20.02 8.13 34.61
N SER A 300 19.75 9.27 35.23
CA SER A 300 18.78 10.26 34.72
C SER A 300 19.29 11.06 33.52
N SER A 301 20.56 10.90 33.13
CA SER A 301 21.09 11.52 31.89
C SER A 301 20.66 10.78 30.60
N ILE A 302 20.16 9.54 30.73
CA ILE A 302 19.67 8.76 29.61
C ILE A 302 18.31 9.28 29.20
N ASN A 303 18.18 9.70 27.93
CA ASN A 303 16.92 10.17 27.37
C ASN A 303 15.97 9.03 27.10
N ILE A 304 14.71 9.18 27.49
CA ILE A 304 13.60 8.27 27.17
C ILE A 304 12.41 9.05 26.64
N ALA A 305 11.81 8.56 25.55
CA ALA A 305 10.74 9.25 24.85
C ALA A 305 9.74 8.29 24.19
N HIS A 306 8.68 8.84 23.62
CA HIS A 306 7.69 8.14 22.80
C HIS A 306 7.16 6.87 23.49
N PRO A 307 6.48 6.98 24.62
CA PRO A 307 5.95 5.83 25.35
C PRO A 307 4.83 5.14 24.56
N ALA A 308 4.76 3.81 24.67
CA ALA A 308 3.64 2.99 24.19
C ALA A 308 3.36 1.89 25.20
N ILE A 309 2.28 2.03 25.96
CA ILE A 309 1.85 1.05 26.95
C ILE A 309 1.06 -0.07 26.28
N SER A 310 1.31 -1.33 26.68
CA SER A 310 0.52 -2.48 26.23
C SER A 310 -0.93 -2.38 26.73
N PRO A 311 -1.91 -3.01 26.03
CA PRO A 311 -3.33 -2.96 26.43
C PRO A 311 -3.60 -3.44 27.86
N ASP A 312 -2.81 -4.38 28.37
CA ASP A 312 -2.92 -4.89 29.74
C ASP A 312 -2.19 -4.02 30.79
N GLY A 313 -1.45 -3.00 30.33
CA GLY A 313 -0.73 -2.08 31.19
C GLY A 313 0.55 -2.64 31.83
N GLN A 314 1.04 -3.80 31.36
CA GLN A 314 2.19 -4.49 31.95
C GLN A 314 3.51 -4.20 31.22
N ASP A 315 3.46 -3.87 29.93
CA ASP A 315 4.64 -3.65 29.11
C ASP A 315 4.67 -2.21 28.60
N LEU A 316 5.75 -1.49 28.91
CA LEU A 316 6.01 -0.16 28.39
C LEU A 316 7.12 -0.20 27.35
N TYR A 317 6.75 0.02 26.10
CA TYR A 317 7.68 0.27 25.00
C TYR A 317 8.04 1.74 24.99
N PHE A 318 9.28 2.06 24.71
CA PHE A 318 9.74 3.45 24.62
C PHE A 318 11.00 3.56 23.78
N VAL A 319 11.34 4.78 23.40
CA VAL A 319 12.53 5.11 22.60
C VAL A 319 13.62 5.64 23.50
N SER A 320 14.87 5.20 23.27
CA SER A 320 16.04 5.72 23.96
C SER A 320 17.23 5.82 23.01
N ASP A 321 18.17 6.74 23.34
CA ASP A 321 19.48 6.88 22.71
C ASP A 321 20.59 6.25 23.60
N PHE A 322 20.25 5.26 24.44
CA PHE A 322 21.18 4.60 25.37
C PHE A 322 22.27 3.85 24.61
N ALA A 323 23.41 4.52 24.43
CA ALA A 323 24.51 4.09 23.56
C ALA A 323 25.09 2.71 23.92
N ALA A 324 25.04 2.29 25.19
CA ALA A 324 25.61 1.00 25.64
C ALA A 324 24.86 -0.23 25.10
N GLN A 325 23.62 -0.06 24.65
CA GLN A 325 22.78 -1.15 24.10
C GLN A 325 22.16 -0.80 22.74
N SER A 326 22.56 0.30 22.09
CA SER A 326 22.02 0.74 20.83
C SER A 326 22.61 -0.03 19.65
N PHE A 327 21.74 -0.30 18.64
CA PHE A 327 22.14 -0.82 17.33
C PHE A 327 22.44 0.31 16.34
N GLY A 328 21.94 1.53 16.60
CA GLY A 328 22.09 2.64 15.68
C GLY A 328 21.86 4.01 16.31
N GLY A 329 20.85 4.71 15.84
CA GLY A 329 20.48 6.03 16.32
C GLY A 329 19.63 5.98 17.60
N LYS A 330 18.32 5.97 17.41
CA LYS A 330 17.32 5.80 18.48
C LYS A 330 16.69 4.42 18.36
N ASP A 331 16.72 3.67 19.44
CA ASP A 331 16.22 2.31 19.50
C ASP A 331 14.96 2.20 20.36
N ILE A 332 14.11 1.21 20.08
CA ILE A 332 12.96 0.85 20.90
C ILE A 332 13.39 -0.15 21.97
N PHE A 333 13.06 0.17 23.21
CA PHE A 333 13.24 -0.64 24.40
C PHE A 333 11.89 -1.06 24.98
N ILE A 334 11.90 -2.07 25.81
CA ILE A 334 10.76 -2.52 26.61
C ILE A 334 11.12 -2.59 28.09
N SER A 335 10.20 -2.21 28.95
CA SER A 335 10.27 -2.45 30.40
C SER A 335 8.97 -3.08 30.88
N HIS A 336 9.09 -4.09 31.72
CA HIS A 336 7.95 -4.85 32.26
C HIS A 336 7.58 -4.33 33.64
N ARG A 337 6.29 -4.28 33.96
CA ARG A 337 5.79 -3.88 35.26
C ARG A 337 5.71 -5.10 36.19
N VAL A 338 6.63 -5.17 37.17
CA VAL A 338 6.69 -6.26 38.15
C VAL A 338 6.41 -5.70 39.54
N ASN A 339 5.35 -6.16 40.17
CA ASN A 339 4.93 -5.66 41.52
C ASN A 339 4.78 -4.13 41.60
N GLY A 340 4.30 -3.52 40.51
CA GLY A 340 4.07 -2.07 40.42
C GLY A 340 5.30 -1.24 40.06
N VAL A 341 6.48 -1.84 39.91
CA VAL A 341 7.73 -1.20 39.55
C VAL A 341 8.18 -1.61 38.14
N TRP A 342 8.77 -0.69 37.41
CA TRP A 342 9.33 -0.97 36.09
C TRP A 342 10.64 -1.76 36.18
N SER A 343 10.79 -2.81 35.42
CA SER A 343 12.00 -3.62 35.33
C SER A 343 13.14 -2.85 34.65
N VAL A 344 14.36 -3.36 34.77
CA VAL A 344 15.46 -2.91 33.91
C VAL A 344 15.07 -3.07 32.48
N PRO A 345 15.22 -2.02 31.63
CA PRO A 345 14.79 -2.06 30.26
C PRO A 345 15.66 -2.98 29.40
N GLU A 346 15.02 -3.58 28.39
CA GLU A 346 15.64 -4.45 27.41
C GLU A 346 15.50 -3.83 26.01
N ASN A 347 16.59 -3.83 25.24
CA ASN A 347 16.54 -3.46 23.81
C ASN A 347 15.79 -4.55 23.03
N LEU A 348 14.86 -4.21 22.14
CA LEU A 348 14.07 -5.19 21.37
C LEU A 348 14.86 -6.00 20.34
N GLY A 349 16.17 -5.71 20.19
CA GLY A 349 17.07 -6.45 19.31
C GLY A 349 16.98 -6.09 17.84
N GLN A 350 17.87 -6.69 17.06
CA GLN A 350 18.14 -6.33 15.66
C GLN A 350 17.00 -6.60 14.68
N ASN A 351 15.97 -7.34 15.07
CA ASN A 351 14.80 -7.53 14.22
C ASN A 351 13.88 -6.30 14.21
N ILE A 352 13.89 -5.53 15.29
CA ILE A 352 13.15 -4.27 15.43
C ILE A 352 14.08 -3.09 15.19
N ASN A 353 15.23 -3.05 15.89
CA ASN A 353 16.15 -1.93 15.87
C ASN A 353 17.22 -2.11 14.79
N THR A 354 17.56 -1.01 14.11
CA THR A 354 18.47 -0.98 12.97
C THR A 354 19.64 -0.01 13.22
N THR A 355 20.42 0.27 12.19
CA THR A 355 21.43 1.36 12.22
C THR A 355 20.81 2.76 12.14
N GLY A 356 19.51 2.85 11.83
CA GLY A 356 18.76 4.10 11.75
C GLY A 356 18.15 4.51 13.08
N ASN A 357 16.94 5.07 12.99
CA ASN A 357 16.12 5.45 14.13
C ASN A 357 14.82 4.67 14.10
N GLU A 358 14.46 4.05 15.21
CA GLU A 358 13.16 3.45 15.45
C GLU A 358 12.41 4.29 16.48
N MET A 359 11.28 4.84 16.08
CA MET A 359 10.56 5.85 16.88
C MET A 359 9.04 5.63 16.84
N PHE A 360 8.33 6.33 17.70
CA PHE A 360 6.87 6.34 17.77
C PHE A 360 6.24 4.94 17.85
N PRO A 361 6.67 4.09 18.80
CA PRO A 361 6.01 2.81 19.02
C PRO A 361 4.53 3.00 19.37
N SER A 362 3.70 2.05 18.97
CA SER A 362 2.27 1.95 19.28
C SER A 362 1.87 0.49 19.35
N VAL A 363 1.13 0.08 20.37
CA VAL A 363 0.69 -1.31 20.52
C VAL A 363 -0.78 -1.38 20.16
N ALA A 364 -1.11 -2.25 19.20
CA ALA A 364 -2.50 -2.50 18.80
C ALA A 364 -3.18 -3.50 19.76
N PRO A 365 -4.53 -3.54 19.81
CA PRO A 365 -5.27 -4.49 20.66
C PRO A 365 -4.90 -5.96 20.44
N ASP A 366 -4.50 -6.36 19.22
CA ASP A 366 -4.04 -7.72 18.90
C ASP A 366 -2.59 -8.02 19.37
N GLY A 367 -1.96 -7.10 20.10
CA GLY A 367 -0.59 -7.20 20.59
C GLY A 367 0.49 -6.93 19.53
N SER A 368 0.12 -6.55 18.31
CA SER A 368 1.09 -6.13 17.29
C SER A 368 1.73 -4.80 17.69
N LEU A 369 3.05 -4.72 17.56
CA LEU A 369 3.81 -3.48 17.74
C LEU A 369 3.90 -2.76 16.39
N TYR A 370 3.51 -1.49 16.36
CA TYR A 370 3.75 -0.60 15.23
C TYR A 370 4.80 0.42 15.61
N PHE A 371 5.64 0.79 14.66
CA PHE A 371 6.69 1.80 14.88
C PHE A 371 7.10 2.45 13.58
N ALA A 372 7.78 3.59 13.66
CA ALA A 372 8.34 4.28 12.51
C ALA A 372 9.85 4.11 12.47
N SER A 373 10.42 3.84 11.29
CA SER A 373 11.87 3.65 11.10
C SER A 373 12.36 4.30 9.82
N ASP A 374 13.58 4.87 9.86
CA ASP A 374 14.35 5.32 8.69
C ASP A 374 15.51 4.35 8.34
N GLY A 375 15.66 3.25 9.09
CA GLY A 375 16.70 2.25 8.89
C GLY A 375 16.22 0.96 8.21
N HIS A 376 14.98 0.55 8.41
CA HIS A 376 14.37 -0.56 7.66
C HIS A 376 14.14 -0.18 6.18
N ALA A 377 14.08 -1.20 5.30
CA ALA A 377 13.86 -0.99 3.87
C ALA A 377 12.48 -0.36 3.59
N GLY A 378 12.49 0.91 3.17
CA GLY A 378 11.30 1.74 3.02
C GLY A 378 11.36 2.73 1.86
N PHE A 379 10.59 3.83 1.97
CA PHE A 379 10.41 4.80 0.89
C PHE A 379 11.25 6.06 1.06
N GLY A 380 11.77 6.36 2.25
CA GLY A 380 12.68 7.50 2.33
C GLY A 380 12.87 8.16 3.67
N GLY A 381 11.83 8.75 4.27
CA GLY A 381 11.84 9.27 5.63
C GLY A 381 11.55 8.17 6.64
N LEU A 382 10.87 8.53 7.72
CA LEU A 382 10.31 7.53 8.62
C LEU A 382 9.16 6.81 7.91
N ASP A 383 9.22 5.50 7.86
CA ASP A 383 8.16 4.62 7.37
C ASP A 383 7.55 3.83 8.52
N ILE A 384 6.23 3.59 8.49
CA ILE A 384 5.53 2.79 9.52
C ILE A 384 5.67 1.31 9.21
N TYR A 385 6.07 0.53 10.22
CA TYR A 385 6.18 -0.92 10.19
C TYR A 385 5.26 -1.55 11.23
N ARG A 386 4.81 -2.75 10.91
CA ARG A 386 4.13 -3.65 11.84
C ARG A 386 5.06 -4.78 12.22
N ALA A 387 5.23 -5.03 13.51
CA ALA A 387 5.93 -6.18 14.04
C ALA A 387 4.97 -7.09 14.80
N LYS A 388 5.02 -8.39 14.51
CA LYS A 388 4.26 -9.42 15.20
C LYS A 388 5.18 -10.57 15.57
N ARG A 389 5.02 -11.15 16.76
CA ARG A 389 5.77 -12.34 17.16
C ARG A 389 5.22 -13.56 16.43
N ASP A 390 6.09 -14.38 15.88
CA ASP A 390 5.74 -15.70 15.33
C ASP A 390 5.56 -16.75 16.44
N SER A 391 5.31 -18.00 16.07
CA SER A 391 5.14 -19.12 17.01
C SER A 391 6.37 -19.39 17.90
N ASN A 392 7.55 -18.90 17.49
CA ASN A 392 8.80 -19.03 18.23
C ASN A 392 9.13 -17.81 19.08
N GLY A 393 8.22 -16.81 19.11
CA GLY A 393 8.43 -15.54 19.82
C GLY A 393 9.31 -14.53 19.09
N ILE A 394 9.71 -14.79 17.83
CA ILE A 394 10.60 -13.95 17.04
C ILE A 394 9.78 -12.86 16.34
N TRP A 395 10.22 -11.62 16.42
CA TRP A 395 9.60 -10.48 15.75
C TRP A 395 9.73 -10.58 14.23
N GLN A 396 8.59 -10.57 13.54
CA GLN A 396 8.46 -10.47 12.09
C GLN A 396 8.01 -9.06 11.73
N VAL A 397 8.87 -8.31 11.05
CA VAL A 397 8.63 -6.90 10.69
C VAL A 397 8.15 -6.79 9.25
N THR A 398 7.09 -6.02 9.04
CA THR A 398 6.45 -5.82 7.73
C THR A 398 6.19 -4.33 7.49
N ASN A 399 6.63 -3.80 6.35
CA ASN A 399 6.32 -2.42 5.92
C ASN A 399 4.82 -2.27 5.63
N MET A 400 4.17 -1.20 6.11
CA MET A 400 2.73 -0.94 5.88
C MET A 400 2.40 -0.56 4.43
N LEU A 401 3.41 -0.33 3.61
CA LEU A 401 3.34 0.00 2.18
C LEU A 401 2.58 1.32 1.90
N ALA A 402 2.61 1.75 0.64
CA ALA A 402 1.75 2.83 0.18
C ALA A 402 0.27 2.36 0.21
N PRO A 403 -0.70 3.24 0.53
CA PRO A 403 -0.56 4.67 0.75
C PRO A 403 -0.24 5.08 2.21
N ILE A 404 -0.15 4.16 3.17
CA ILE A 404 0.21 4.49 4.55
C ILE A 404 1.60 5.15 4.54
N ASN A 405 2.60 4.49 3.96
CA ASN A 405 3.94 5.01 3.82
C ASN A 405 4.13 5.78 2.50
N SER A 406 4.99 6.78 2.54
CA SER A 406 5.35 7.67 1.44
C SER A 406 6.86 7.98 1.47
N PRO A 407 7.44 8.69 0.50
CA PRO A 407 8.83 9.13 0.60
C PRO A 407 9.14 10.08 1.76
N ASN A 408 8.12 10.74 2.32
CA ASN A 408 8.23 11.64 3.47
C ASN A 408 8.17 10.88 4.80
N ASP A 409 8.18 11.60 5.94
CA ASP A 409 7.99 10.97 7.22
C ASP A 409 6.53 10.54 7.43
N ASP A 410 6.35 9.29 7.83
CA ASP A 410 5.09 8.66 8.20
C ASP A 410 5.28 7.97 9.56
N PHE A 411 4.50 8.35 10.58
CA PHE A 411 4.77 7.93 11.96
C PHE A 411 3.54 8.07 12.88
N GLY A 412 3.64 7.60 14.11
CA GLY A 412 2.66 7.82 15.17
C GLY A 412 1.27 7.32 14.80
N ILE A 413 1.17 6.03 14.43
CA ILE A 413 -0.11 5.39 14.07
C ILE A 413 -0.89 4.98 15.32
N THR A 414 -2.20 5.17 15.28
CA THR A 414 -3.14 4.69 16.30
C THR A 414 -4.38 4.09 15.64
N PHE A 415 -4.97 3.08 16.28
CA PHE A 415 -6.10 2.34 15.76
C PHE A 415 -7.37 2.64 16.55
N ARG A 416 -8.52 2.63 15.88
CA ARG A 416 -9.82 2.56 16.51
C ARG A 416 -10.06 1.15 17.05
N SER A 417 -11.11 1.00 17.85
CA SER A 417 -11.55 -0.29 18.41
C SER A 417 -11.81 -1.37 17.36
N ASN A 418 -12.09 -0.98 16.10
CA ASN A 418 -12.30 -1.91 14.99
C ASN A 418 -11.00 -2.46 14.36
N GLU A 419 -9.83 -1.98 14.78
CA GLU A 419 -8.49 -2.37 14.30
C GLU A 419 -8.24 -2.20 12.79
N THR A 420 -9.24 -1.78 12.02
CA THR A 420 -9.17 -1.61 10.56
C THR A 420 -9.12 -0.15 10.13
N SER A 421 -9.28 0.76 11.06
CA SER A 421 -9.21 2.20 10.81
C SER A 421 -8.55 2.94 11.98
N GLY A 422 -8.10 4.16 11.72
CA GLY A 422 -7.43 4.97 12.72
C GLY A 422 -6.85 6.24 12.14
N TYR A 423 -5.76 6.69 12.77
CA TYR A 423 -5.04 7.88 12.37
C TYR A 423 -3.52 7.65 12.41
N PHE A 424 -2.80 8.40 11.61
CA PHE A 424 -1.33 8.45 11.63
C PHE A 424 -0.86 9.86 11.25
N SER A 425 0.42 10.12 11.43
CA SER A 425 1.04 11.41 11.16
C SER A 425 1.89 11.35 9.92
N SER A 426 1.88 12.42 9.11
CA SER A 426 2.76 12.54 7.95
C SER A 426 2.99 14.00 7.58
N ASN A 427 4.20 14.32 7.07
CA ASN A 427 4.51 15.62 6.50
C ASN A 427 4.40 15.64 4.96
N ARG A 428 3.82 14.59 4.35
CA ARG A 428 3.60 14.48 2.91
C ARG A 428 2.74 15.62 2.37
N GLY A 429 3.06 16.08 1.16
CA GLY A 429 2.26 17.12 0.47
C GLY A 429 2.26 18.50 1.12
N ASN A 430 2.93 18.70 2.25
CA ASN A 430 2.98 19.97 2.94
C ASN A 430 4.20 20.79 2.51
N THR A 431 3.97 21.91 1.82
CA THR A 431 5.03 22.79 1.32
C THR A 431 5.80 23.54 2.42
N LYS A 432 5.26 23.58 3.65
CA LYS A 432 5.87 24.22 4.81
C LYS A 432 6.60 23.22 5.73
N ASN A 433 6.65 21.94 5.35
CA ASN A 433 7.20 20.86 6.15
C ASN A 433 6.59 20.80 7.55
N LEU A 434 5.26 20.87 7.62
CA LEU A 434 4.47 20.68 8.83
C LEU A 434 3.90 19.26 8.81
N ASP A 435 3.85 18.64 9.97
CA ASP A 435 3.22 17.35 10.14
C ASP A 435 1.71 17.53 10.19
N ASN A 436 0.99 16.59 9.59
CA ASN A 436 -0.47 16.55 9.62
C ASN A 436 -0.94 15.16 10.03
N ILE A 437 -2.08 15.10 10.68
CA ILE A 437 -2.77 13.87 11.00
C ILE A 437 -3.61 13.44 9.80
N TYR A 438 -3.47 12.17 9.41
CA TYR A 438 -4.23 11.52 8.36
C TYR A 438 -5.10 10.43 8.98
N TRP A 439 -6.32 10.27 8.48
CA TRP A 439 -7.12 9.09 8.76
C TRP A 439 -6.76 7.96 7.79
N PHE A 440 -6.90 6.72 8.24
CA PHE A 440 -6.82 5.56 7.38
C PHE A 440 -7.97 4.59 7.64
N GLU A 441 -8.33 3.81 6.61
CA GLU A 441 -9.33 2.75 6.65
C GLU A 441 -8.89 1.60 5.76
N LEU A 442 -8.97 0.37 6.27
CA LEU A 442 -8.79 -0.86 5.50
C LEU A 442 -10.17 -1.35 5.05
N PRO A 443 -10.56 -1.16 3.77
CA PRO A 443 -11.86 -1.59 3.29
C PRO A 443 -12.03 -3.11 3.39
N GLU A 444 -13.21 -3.56 3.78
CA GLU A 444 -13.54 -4.97 3.75
C GLU A 444 -13.47 -5.53 2.32
N LEU A 445 -12.98 -6.76 2.21
CA LEU A 445 -13.01 -7.48 0.95
C LEU A 445 -14.43 -7.90 0.64
N THR A 446 -14.90 -7.51 -0.54
CA THR A 446 -16.22 -7.90 -1.04
C THR A 446 -16.07 -8.79 -2.25
N TYR A 447 -16.68 -9.95 -2.19
CA TYR A 447 -16.72 -10.89 -3.31
C TYR A 447 -18.17 -11.13 -3.74
N ALA A 448 -18.38 -11.26 -5.03
CA ALA A 448 -19.63 -11.66 -5.60
C ALA A 448 -19.42 -12.54 -6.83
N VAL A 449 -20.40 -13.34 -7.18
CA VAL A 449 -20.50 -14.00 -8.49
C VAL A 449 -21.76 -13.51 -9.18
N GLU A 450 -21.63 -13.24 -10.47
CA GLU A 450 -22.76 -12.86 -11.34
C GLU A 450 -22.69 -13.63 -12.65
N GLY A 451 -23.82 -13.73 -13.32
CA GLY A 451 -23.91 -14.39 -14.62
C GLY A 451 -25.34 -14.52 -15.09
N THR A 452 -25.50 -15.28 -16.16
CA THR A 452 -26.78 -15.60 -16.79
C THR A 452 -27.04 -17.10 -16.78
N VAL A 453 -28.32 -17.48 -16.74
CA VAL A 453 -28.76 -18.86 -17.02
C VAL A 453 -29.66 -18.84 -18.22
N SER A 454 -29.30 -19.59 -19.26
CA SER A 454 -30.01 -19.67 -20.53
C SER A 454 -30.15 -21.12 -21.00
N ASP A 455 -31.04 -21.36 -21.95
CA ASP A 455 -31.08 -22.59 -22.76
C ASP A 455 -29.93 -22.63 -23.79
N GLU A 456 -29.92 -23.68 -24.61
CA GLU A 456 -28.95 -23.87 -25.68
C GLU A 456 -29.01 -22.76 -26.79
N ASN A 457 -30.15 -22.09 -26.95
CA ASN A 457 -30.37 -21.01 -27.92
C ASN A 457 -30.07 -19.61 -27.35
N GLY A 458 -29.69 -19.54 -26.02
CA GLY A 458 -29.43 -18.28 -25.34
C GLY A 458 -30.66 -17.60 -24.75
N LEU A 459 -31.83 -18.26 -24.77
CA LEU A 459 -33.04 -17.71 -24.13
C LEU A 459 -32.95 -17.82 -22.63
N PRO A 460 -33.30 -16.76 -21.87
CA PRO A 460 -33.24 -16.75 -20.41
C PRO A 460 -34.15 -17.84 -19.83
N LEU A 461 -33.64 -18.56 -18.84
CA LEU A 461 -34.40 -19.58 -18.10
C LEU A 461 -34.75 -19.08 -16.69
N ASP A 462 -35.95 -19.47 -16.21
CA ASP A 462 -36.36 -19.29 -14.83
C ASP A 462 -35.73 -20.38 -13.96
N ALA A 463 -34.45 -20.24 -13.67
CA ALA A 463 -33.62 -21.23 -13.00
C ALA A 463 -33.33 -20.89 -11.53
N ILE A 464 -32.82 -21.89 -10.80
CA ILE A 464 -32.27 -21.74 -9.47
C ILE A 464 -30.76 -21.96 -9.54
N VAL A 465 -29.98 -21.00 -9.04
CA VAL A 465 -28.54 -21.14 -8.82
C VAL A 465 -28.32 -21.43 -7.34
N LYS A 466 -27.70 -22.59 -7.06
CA LYS A 466 -27.31 -23.03 -5.71
C LYS A 466 -25.80 -22.97 -5.58
N LEU A 467 -25.30 -22.34 -4.53
CA LEU A 467 -23.89 -22.36 -4.13
C LEU A 467 -23.71 -23.18 -2.86
N ILE A 468 -22.64 -23.96 -2.82
CA ILE A 468 -22.22 -24.72 -1.63
C ILE A 468 -20.75 -24.38 -1.39
N GLY A 469 -20.44 -23.79 -0.23
CA GLY A 469 -19.08 -23.50 0.21
C GLY A 469 -18.49 -24.65 1.04
N ASN A 470 -17.17 -24.83 0.98
CA ASN A 470 -16.47 -25.77 1.85
C ASN A 470 -16.48 -25.35 3.33
N ASP A 471 -16.96 -24.15 3.65
CA ASP A 471 -17.27 -23.65 5.01
C ASP A 471 -18.65 -24.08 5.50
N GLY A 472 -19.36 -24.93 4.75
CA GLY A 472 -20.73 -25.37 5.05
C GLY A 472 -21.82 -24.37 4.63
N SER A 473 -21.46 -23.22 4.05
CA SER A 473 -22.45 -22.24 3.61
C SER A 473 -23.22 -22.74 2.37
N ILE A 474 -24.53 -22.52 2.38
CA ILE A 474 -25.44 -22.86 1.27
C ILE A 474 -26.27 -21.64 0.94
N VAL A 475 -26.22 -21.21 -0.32
CA VAL A 475 -27.02 -20.12 -0.85
C VAL A 475 -27.82 -20.63 -2.03
N LYS A 476 -29.14 -20.34 -2.06
CA LYS A 476 -30.03 -20.61 -3.21
C LYS A 476 -30.63 -19.29 -3.67
N GLN A 477 -30.51 -19.02 -4.96
CA GLN A 477 -31.09 -17.82 -5.54
C GLN A 477 -31.84 -18.17 -6.84
N ARG A 478 -33.09 -17.74 -6.95
CA ARG A 478 -33.83 -17.75 -8.22
C ARG A 478 -33.28 -16.63 -9.11
N VAL A 479 -33.02 -16.90 -10.37
CA VAL A 479 -32.56 -15.90 -11.33
C VAL A 479 -33.67 -14.88 -11.61
N LYS A 480 -33.31 -13.70 -12.09
CA LYS A 480 -34.27 -12.69 -12.52
C LYS A 480 -34.93 -13.12 -13.83
N ARG A 481 -36.04 -12.50 -14.22
CA ARG A 481 -36.78 -12.81 -15.49
C ARG A 481 -35.90 -12.76 -16.73
N ASN A 482 -34.85 -11.97 -16.76
CA ASN A 482 -33.88 -11.88 -17.83
C ASN A 482 -32.74 -12.91 -17.73
N GLY A 483 -32.89 -13.92 -16.86
CA GLY A 483 -31.89 -14.96 -16.61
C GLY A 483 -30.69 -14.55 -15.77
N THR A 484 -30.57 -13.31 -15.31
CA THR A 484 -29.39 -12.84 -14.57
C THR A 484 -29.49 -13.18 -13.09
N TYR A 485 -28.31 -13.38 -12.45
CA TYR A 485 -28.16 -13.54 -11.02
C TYR A 485 -26.92 -12.80 -10.50
N ARG A 486 -26.90 -12.49 -9.19
CA ARG A 486 -25.74 -11.97 -8.49
C ARG A 486 -25.80 -12.41 -7.02
N ILE A 487 -24.77 -13.12 -6.55
CA ILE A 487 -24.70 -13.69 -5.20
C ILE A 487 -23.43 -13.16 -4.51
N LYS A 488 -23.56 -12.66 -3.27
CA LYS A 488 -22.41 -12.31 -2.42
C LYS A 488 -21.69 -13.57 -1.99
N LEU A 489 -20.35 -13.50 -1.92
CA LEU A 489 -19.48 -14.59 -1.50
C LEU A 489 -18.69 -14.18 -0.25
N LYS A 490 -18.33 -15.16 0.56
CA LYS A 490 -17.41 -14.95 1.69
C LYS A 490 -15.95 -15.06 1.22
N PRO A 491 -14.99 -14.40 1.89
CA PRO A 491 -13.57 -14.57 1.63
C PRO A 491 -13.08 -15.97 2.06
N ASN A 492 -12.02 -16.45 1.42
CA ASN A 492 -11.33 -17.70 1.74
C ASN A 492 -12.20 -18.97 1.67
N VAL A 493 -13.15 -19.02 0.74
CA VAL A 493 -14.06 -20.17 0.56
C VAL A 493 -13.96 -20.70 -0.87
N ASN A 494 -13.93 -22.03 -1.00
CA ASN A 494 -14.10 -22.73 -2.27
C ASN A 494 -15.57 -23.06 -2.45
N TYR A 495 -16.15 -22.69 -3.58
CA TYR A 495 -17.56 -22.89 -3.89
C TYR A 495 -17.76 -23.85 -5.05
N VAL A 496 -18.78 -24.71 -4.93
CA VAL A 496 -19.41 -25.40 -6.05
C VAL A 496 -20.77 -24.74 -6.31
N MET A 497 -20.99 -24.38 -7.56
CA MET A 497 -22.23 -23.77 -8.04
C MET A 497 -22.98 -24.77 -8.89
N MET A 498 -24.31 -24.82 -8.80
CA MET A 498 -25.18 -25.62 -9.64
C MET A 498 -26.37 -24.77 -10.10
N ALA A 499 -26.57 -24.72 -11.39
CA ALA A 499 -27.78 -24.15 -11.98
C ALA A 499 -28.76 -25.27 -12.36
N SER A 500 -30.02 -25.11 -12.04
CA SER A 500 -31.09 -26.07 -12.30
C SER A 500 -32.38 -25.41 -12.78
N ASN A 501 -33.08 -26.03 -13.73
CA ASN A 501 -34.38 -25.63 -14.19
C ASN A 501 -35.20 -26.89 -14.54
N ARG A 502 -36.53 -26.83 -14.34
CA ARG A 502 -37.41 -27.94 -14.70
C ARG A 502 -37.41 -28.13 -16.22
N GLY A 503 -37.19 -29.37 -16.69
CA GLY A 503 -37.16 -29.70 -18.11
C GLY A 503 -35.80 -29.45 -18.79
N HIS A 504 -34.76 -29.12 -18.00
CA HIS A 504 -33.41 -28.95 -18.47
C HIS A 504 -32.41 -29.75 -17.63
N LEU A 505 -31.26 -30.05 -18.21
CA LEU A 505 -30.15 -30.68 -17.49
C LEU A 505 -29.48 -29.66 -16.57
N ASN A 506 -29.09 -30.11 -15.36
CA ASN A 506 -28.32 -29.30 -14.44
C ASN A 506 -26.90 -29.10 -14.96
N SER A 507 -26.26 -28.00 -14.57
CA SER A 507 -24.86 -27.73 -14.84
C SER A 507 -24.17 -27.17 -13.62
N SER A 508 -22.95 -27.66 -13.35
CA SER A 508 -22.14 -27.18 -12.24
C SER A 508 -20.87 -26.46 -12.69
N LYS A 509 -20.42 -25.52 -11.84
CA LYS A 509 -19.14 -24.82 -11.96
C LYS A 509 -18.54 -24.62 -10.58
N SER A 510 -17.21 -24.56 -10.50
CA SER A 510 -16.50 -24.20 -9.27
C SER A 510 -15.91 -22.81 -9.36
N LEU A 511 -15.78 -22.15 -8.23
CA LEU A 511 -15.02 -20.93 -8.07
C LEU A 511 -14.37 -20.88 -6.68
N SER A 512 -13.34 -20.08 -6.54
CA SER A 512 -12.62 -19.93 -5.28
C SER A 512 -12.37 -18.47 -4.96
N THR A 513 -12.60 -18.06 -3.71
CA THR A 513 -12.17 -16.79 -3.14
C THR A 513 -10.90 -16.92 -2.31
N VAL A 514 -10.33 -18.13 -2.23
CA VAL A 514 -9.07 -18.40 -1.52
C VAL A 514 -7.92 -17.71 -2.25
N LYS A 515 -7.06 -16.99 -1.50
CA LYS A 515 -5.91 -16.23 -2.01
C LYS A 515 -6.26 -15.00 -2.88
N GLU A 516 -7.53 -14.64 -3.03
CA GLU A 516 -7.86 -13.37 -3.66
C GLU A 516 -7.50 -12.22 -2.71
N LYS A 517 -6.66 -11.30 -3.18
CA LYS A 517 -6.16 -10.18 -2.38
C LYS A 517 -7.04 -8.93 -2.46
N ASP A 518 -7.84 -8.83 -3.53
CA ASP A 518 -8.69 -7.69 -3.84
C ASP A 518 -10.14 -8.09 -3.95
N SER A 519 -11.06 -7.13 -3.76
CA SER A 519 -12.49 -7.32 -4.03
C SER A 519 -12.70 -7.72 -5.48
N LYS A 520 -13.53 -8.74 -5.72
CA LYS A 520 -13.69 -9.33 -7.05
C LYS A 520 -15.12 -9.75 -7.34
N VAL A 521 -15.55 -9.51 -8.57
CA VAL A 521 -16.79 -10.06 -9.11
C VAL A 521 -16.44 -11.13 -10.13
N PHE A 522 -16.77 -12.38 -9.81
CA PHE A 522 -16.61 -13.52 -10.71
C PHE A 522 -17.76 -13.56 -11.71
N LYS A 523 -17.48 -13.97 -12.95
CA LYS A 523 -18.52 -14.16 -13.98
C LYS A 523 -18.67 -15.63 -14.31
N ASN A 524 -19.86 -16.17 -14.12
CA ASN A 524 -20.21 -17.56 -14.42
C ASN A 524 -21.59 -17.63 -15.10
N ASP A 525 -21.59 -17.87 -16.41
CA ASP A 525 -22.81 -18.12 -17.16
C ASP A 525 -23.08 -19.63 -17.25
N PHE A 526 -24.35 -20.01 -17.21
CA PHE A 526 -24.81 -21.40 -17.36
C PHE A 526 -25.68 -21.51 -18.61
N LYS A 527 -25.38 -22.53 -19.43
CA LYS A 527 -26.27 -23.01 -20.48
C LYS A 527 -26.83 -24.35 -20.07
N LEU A 528 -28.13 -24.48 -20.01
CA LEU A 528 -28.81 -25.69 -19.57
C LEU A 528 -29.53 -26.34 -20.79
N PRO A 529 -29.00 -27.47 -21.28
CA PRO A 529 -29.65 -28.19 -22.42
C PRO A 529 -31.02 -28.72 -22.02
N SER A 530 -31.96 -28.70 -22.97
CA SER A 530 -33.28 -29.29 -22.77
C SER A 530 -33.21 -30.81 -22.72
N ILE A 531 -34.00 -31.43 -21.81
CA ILE A 531 -34.15 -32.90 -21.77
C ILE A 531 -35.06 -33.46 -22.87
N SER A 532 -35.82 -32.62 -23.57
CA SER A 532 -36.81 -33.03 -24.55
C SER A 532 -36.29 -33.13 -25.99
N LYS A 533 -35.08 -32.62 -26.24
CA LYS A 533 -34.44 -32.61 -27.55
C LYS A 533 -33.08 -33.29 -27.52
N PRO A 534 -32.64 -33.94 -28.63
CA PRO A 534 -31.26 -34.38 -28.76
C PRO A 534 -30.29 -33.19 -28.62
N VAL A 535 -29.20 -33.39 -27.90
CA VAL A 535 -28.11 -32.40 -27.74
C VAL A 535 -26.97 -32.82 -28.65
N LYS A 536 -26.69 -32.00 -29.65
CA LYS A 536 -25.56 -32.21 -30.55
C LYS A 536 -24.27 -31.97 -29.78
N MET A 537 -23.34 -32.92 -29.89
CA MET A 537 -21.99 -32.77 -29.35
C MET A 537 -21.11 -32.10 -30.43
N GLU A 538 -20.62 -30.93 -30.13
CA GLU A 538 -19.65 -30.25 -30.99
C GLU A 538 -18.26 -30.90 -30.81
N ASN A 539 -17.46 -30.95 -31.90
CA ASN A 539 -16.08 -31.45 -31.84
C ASN A 539 -15.91 -32.95 -31.55
N ILE A 540 -16.91 -33.79 -31.81
CA ILE A 540 -16.70 -35.25 -31.87
C ILE A 540 -16.28 -35.59 -33.29
N PHE A 541 -14.99 -35.83 -33.46
CA PHE A 541 -14.36 -36.16 -34.73
C PHE A 541 -13.82 -37.57 -34.71
N TYR A 542 -13.93 -38.25 -35.87
CA TYR A 542 -13.31 -39.53 -36.13
C TYR A 542 -12.52 -39.41 -37.45
N GLU A 543 -11.43 -40.14 -37.58
CA GLU A 543 -10.75 -40.25 -38.84
C GLU A 543 -11.65 -40.91 -39.88
N PHE A 544 -11.40 -40.65 -41.18
CA PHE A 544 -12.22 -41.18 -42.26
C PHE A 544 -12.26 -42.74 -42.19
N GLY A 545 -13.47 -43.28 -42.15
CA GLY A 545 -13.69 -44.73 -42.06
C GLY A 545 -13.31 -45.36 -40.68
N GLN A 546 -12.88 -44.53 -39.71
CA GLN A 546 -12.46 -44.98 -38.37
C GLN A 546 -13.50 -44.66 -37.29
N TRP A 547 -13.37 -45.33 -36.13
CA TRP A 547 -14.18 -45.12 -34.93
C TRP A 547 -13.34 -44.79 -33.70
N ASN A 548 -12.03 -44.66 -33.83
CA ASN A 548 -11.15 -44.27 -32.74
C ASN A 548 -11.39 -42.78 -32.39
N LEU A 549 -11.47 -42.49 -31.08
CA LEU A 549 -11.69 -41.14 -30.57
C LEU A 549 -10.40 -40.32 -30.63
N THR A 550 -10.47 -39.14 -31.27
CA THR A 550 -9.36 -38.16 -31.22
C THR A 550 -9.24 -37.52 -29.84
N PRO A 551 -8.10 -36.89 -29.49
CA PRO A 551 -7.95 -36.14 -28.23
C PRO A 551 -9.01 -35.04 -28.04
N GLU A 552 -9.41 -34.35 -29.09
CA GLU A 552 -10.48 -33.36 -29.09
C GLU A 552 -11.83 -33.96 -28.75
N SER A 553 -12.15 -35.13 -29.35
CA SER A 553 -13.36 -35.91 -29.05
C SER A 553 -13.40 -36.40 -27.62
N GLN A 554 -12.24 -36.83 -27.05
CA GLN A 554 -12.13 -37.23 -25.65
C GLN A 554 -12.43 -36.07 -24.70
N LYS A 555 -11.94 -34.89 -25.03
CA LYS A 555 -12.19 -33.66 -24.22
C LYS A 555 -13.70 -33.30 -24.23
N GLU A 556 -14.38 -33.45 -25.39
CA GLU A 556 -15.83 -33.21 -25.47
C GLU A 556 -16.60 -34.26 -24.68
N LEU A 557 -16.18 -35.53 -24.71
CA LEU A 557 -16.77 -36.60 -23.90
C LEU A 557 -16.52 -36.36 -22.40
N ASP A 558 -15.40 -35.77 -22.00
CA ASP A 558 -15.18 -35.36 -20.61
C ASP A 558 -16.18 -34.28 -20.14
N ASN A 559 -16.62 -33.38 -21.04
CA ASN A 559 -17.72 -32.44 -20.74
C ASN A 559 -19.05 -33.21 -20.53
N LEU A 560 -19.32 -34.27 -21.33
CA LEU A 560 -20.50 -35.12 -21.15
C LEU A 560 -20.41 -35.93 -19.84
N VAL A 561 -19.22 -36.45 -19.46
CA VAL A 561 -19.01 -37.09 -18.16
C VAL A 561 -19.43 -36.15 -17.03
N LYS A 562 -18.99 -34.89 -17.09
CA LYS A 562 -19.36 -33.89 -16.08
C LYS A 562 -20.86 -33.66 -16.07
N LEU A 563 -21.49 -33.50 -17.23
CA LEU A 563 -22.93 -33.31 -17.33
C LEU A 563 -23.72 -34.49 -16.76
N LEU A 564 -23.27 -35.73 -16.99
CA LEU A 564 -23.90 -36.95 -16.45
C LEU A 564 -23.71 -37.06 -14.93
N ASN A 565 -22.58 -36.57 -14.38
CA ASN A 565 -22.34 -36.49 -12.94
C ASN A 565 -23.21 -35.40 -12.29
N ASP A 566 -23.43 -34.27 -12.98
CA ASP A 566 -24.33 -33.21 -12.50
C ASP A 566 -25.82 -33.65 -12.56
N ASN A 567 -26.14 -34.72 -13.32
CA ASN A 567 -27.49 -35.27 -13.54
C ASN A 567 -27.48 -36.80 -13.28
N PRO A 568 -27.27 -37.29 -12.03
CA PRO A 568 -27.10 -38.71 -11.76
C PRO A 568 -28.37 -39.55 -12.04
N ASN A 569 -29.53 -38.94 -12.14
CA ASN A 569 -30.83 -39.57 -12.31
C ASN A 569 -31.27 -39.80 -13.79
N ILE A 570 -30.41 -39.43 -14.76
CA ILE A 570 -30.78 -39.64 -16.17
C ILE A 570 -30.08 -40.85 -16.78
N THR A 571 -30.78 -41.46 -17.77
CA THR A 571 -30.19 -42.34 -18.76
C THR A 571 -30.22 -41.69 -20.12
N ILE A 572 -29.21 -41.91 -20.95
CA ILE A 572 -29.10 -41.32 -22.26
C ILE A 572 -28.91 -42.35 -23.33
N GLU A 573 -29.41 -42.08 -24.55
CA GLU A 573 -28.93 -42.67 -25.77
C GLU A 573 -27.84 -41.76 -26.35
N LEU A 574 -26.70 -42.35 -26.68
CA LEU A 574 -25.63 -41.72 -27.42
C LEU A 574 -25.67 -42.20 -28.86
N SER A 575 -26.01 -41.32 -29.77
CA SER A 575 -26.25 -41.66 -31.19
C SER A 575 -25.17 -41.09 -32.09
N ALA A 576 -24.75 -41.88 -33.08
CA ALA A 576 -23.82 -41.45 -34.12
C ALA A 576 -24.45 -41.58 -35.51
N HIS A 577 -24.14 -40.64 -36.37
CA HIS A 577 -24.66 -40.50 -37.71
C HIS A 577 -23.52 -40.36 -38.73
N THR A 578 -23.73 -40.83 -39.95
CA THR A 578 -22.80 -40.68 -41.06
C THR A 578 -23.41 -39.73 -42.14
N ASP A 579 -22.63 -39.39 -43.11
CA ASP A 579 -23.11 -38.92 -44.38
C ASP A 579 -23.53 -40.11 -45.28
N SER A 580 -23.95 -39.85 -46.49
CA SER A 580 -24.39 -40.84 -47.48
C SER A 580 -23.25 -41.41 -48.35
N VAL A 581 -21.99 -41.21 -47.95
CA VAL A 581 -20.83 -41.75 -48.66
C VAL A 581 -20.64 -43.24 -48.28
N GLY A 582 -20.80 -44.16 -49.18
CA GLY A 582 -20.72 -45.62 -48.95
C GLY A 582 -22.08 -46.32 -49.07
N THR A 583 -22.16 -47.59 -48.59
CA THR A 583 -23.45 -48.29 -48.56
C THR A 583 -24.15 -48.04 -47.22
N ALA A 584 -25.50 -48.11 -47.22
CA ALA A 584 -26.31 -47.93 -46.02
C ALA A 584 -25.93 -48.91 -44.91
N GLU A 585 -25.60 -50.18 -45.26
CA GLU A 585 -25.15 -51.20 -44.33
C GLU A 585 -23.80 -50.85 -43.70
N SER A 586 -22.82 -50.37 -44.51
CA SER A 586 -21.51 -49.93 -44.03
C SER A 586 -21.62 -48.71 -43.13
N ASN A 587 -22.48 -47.77 -43.49
CA ASN A 587 -22.73 -46.56 -42.68
C ASN A 587 -23.42 -46.89 -41.36
N MET A 588 -24.34 -47.86 -41.36
CA MET A 588 -24.97 -48.34 -40.12
C MET A 588 -23.94 -49.00 -39.18
N GLU A 589 -23.10 -49.87 -39.72
CA GLU A 589 -22.05 -50.54 -38.91
C GLU A 589 -21.02 -49.53 -38.38
N LEU A 590 -20.57 -48.61 -39.21
CA LEU A 590 -19.60 -47.56 -38.81
C LEU A 590 -20.16 -46.69 -37.70
N SER A 591 -21.40 -46.22 -37.85
CA SER A 591 -22.06 -45.38 -36.85
C SER A 591 -22.24 -46.13 -35.52
N GLN A 592 -22.60 -47.42 -35.54
CA GLN A 592 -22.72 -48.22 -34.34
C GLN A 592 -21.36 -48.40 -33.62
N LYS A 593 -20.28 -48.65 -34.38
CA LYS A 593 -18.92 -48.73 -33.80
C LYS A 593 -18.52 -47.40 -33.15
N ARG A 594 -18.82 -46.28 -33.74
CA ARG A 594 -18.58 -44.94 -33.20
C ARG A 594 -19.36 -44.71 -31.91
N ALA A 595 -20.65 -45.02 -31.89
CA ALA A 595 -21.47 -44.91 -30.69
C ALA A 595 -20.96 -45.81 -29.54
N ASN A 596 -20.54 -47.03 -29.87
CA ASN A 596 -19.94 -47.96 -28.88
C ASN A 596 -18.63 -47.41 -28.31
N ALA A 597 -17.71 -46.90 -29.14
CA ALA A 597 -16.44 -46.35 -28.70
C ALA A 597 -16.63 -45.15 -27.74
N ALA A 598 -17.59 -44.26 -28.04
CA ALA A 598 -17.91 -43.17 -27.15
C ALA A 598 -18.52 -43.62 -25.82
N VAL A 599 -19.43 -44.62 -25.84
CA VAL A 599 -19.99 -45.20 -24.60
C VAL A 599 -18.92 -45.93 -23.79
N GLU A 600 -18.02 -46.68 -24.40
CA GLU A 600 -16.89 -47.34 -23.71
C GLU A 600 -15.98 -46.29 -23.02
N TYR A 601 -15.72 -45.18 -23.67
CA TYR A 601 -14.97 -44.10 -23.05
C TYR A 601 -15.69 -43.56 -21.82
N LEU A 602 -17.00 -43.28 -21.87
CA LEU A 602 -17.78 -42.82 -20.72
C LEU A 602 -17.77 -43.82 -19.54
N ILE A 603 -17.90 -45.13 -19.88
CA ILE A 603 -17.78 -46.20 -18.85
C ILE A 603 -16.39 -46.20 -18.20
N GLY A 604 -15.34 -46.07 -19.02
CA GLY A 604 -13.97 -45.95 -18.55
C GLY A 604 -13.74 -44.70 -17.62
N LYS A 605 -14.56 -43.69 -17.73
CA LYS A 605 -14.56 -42.47 -16.87
C LYS A 605 -15.49 -42.63 -15.64
N GLY A 606 -16.09 -43.77 -15.43
CA GLY A 606 -16.88 -44.11 -14.23
C GLY A 606 -18.38 -43.87 -14.36
N ILE A 607 -18.90 -43.66 -15.57
CA ILE A 607 -20.36 -43.58 -15.75
C ILE A 607 -20.92 -45.02 -15.82
N ALA A 608 -21.98 -45.30 -15.05
CA ALA A 608 -22.61 -46.62 -15.00
C ALA A 608 -23.14 -47.03 -16.36
N LYS A 609 -22.84 -48.29 -16.77
CA LYS A 609 -23.18 -48.84 -18.10
C LYS A 609 -24.68 -48.80 -18.42
N ASP A 610 -25.53 -49.08 -17.44
CA ASP A 610 -26.98 -49.08 -17.56
C ASP A 610 -27.62 -47.68 -17.70
N ARG A 611 -26.82 -46.65 -17.57
CA ARG A 611 -27.21 -45.24 -17.91
C ARG A 611 -27.00 -44.89 -19.39
N LEU A 612 -26.34 -45.74 -20.17
CA LEU A 612 -25.83 -45.45 -21.48
C LEU A 612 -26.33 -46.46 -22.51
N VAL A 613 -26.97 -45.99 -23.58
CA VAL A 613 -27.44 -46.79 -24.70
C VAL A 613 -26.73 -46.31 -25.97
N PRO A 614 -25.76 -47.06 -26.55
CA PRO A 614 -25.15 -46.69 -27.83
C PRO A 614 -26.07 -47.01 -28.99
N LYS A 615 -26.24 -46.10 -29.98
CA LYS A 615 -27.08 -46.33 -31.14
C LYS A 615 -26.45 -45.71 -32.39
N GLY A 616 -26.20 -46.53 -33.39
CA GLY A 616 -25.84 -46.09 -34.73
C GLY A 616 -27.10 -45.91 -35.57
N TYR A 617 -27.16 -44.84 -36.34
CA TYR A 617 -28.24 -44.54 -37.25
C TYR A 617 -27.79 -44.48 -38.73
N GLY A 618 -26.49 -44.62 -38.99
CA GLY A 618 -25.98 -44.43 -40.36
C GLY A 618 -26.41 -43.11 -40.93
N GLU A 619 -26.87 -43.15 -42.18
CA GLU A 619 -27.44 -42.01 -42.93
C GLU A 619 -28.96 -41.87 -42.79
N SER A 620 -29.63 -42.77 -42.06
CA SER A 620 -31.09 -42.89 -42.00
C SER A 620 -31.80 -41.71 -41.32
N GLN A 621 -31.06 -40.87 -40.61
CA GLN A 621 -31.60 -39.69 -39.93
C GLN A 621 -30.85 -38.42 -40.37
N PRO A 622 -31.16 -37.87 -41.55
CA PRO A 622 -30.54 -36.62 -42.00
C PRO A 622 -30.96 -35.45 -41.12
N VAL A 623 -30.11 -34.44 -41.05
CA VAL A 623 -30.36 -33.22 -40.25
C VAL A 623 -31.50 -32.43 -40.90
N VAL A 624 -32.42 -31.96 -40.08
CA VAL A 624 -33.40 -30.93 -40.45
C VAL A 624 -32.78 -29.58 -40.08
N VAL A 625 -32.69 -28.69 -41.06
CA VAL A 625 -32.09 -27.36 -40.90
C VAL A 625 -32.95 -26.53 -39.97
N ASP A 626 -32.37 -26.09 -38.87
CA ASP A 626 -32.97 -25.15 -37.93
C ASP A 626 -32.63 -23.69 -38.29
N ALA A 627 -33.21 -22.73 -37.56
CA ALA A 627 -32.95 -21.30 -37.75
C ALA A 627 -31.45 -20.93 -37.57
N PHE A 628 -30.69 -21.66 -36.73
CA PHE A 628 -29.26 -21.43 -36.51
C PHE A 628 -28.44 -21.86 -37.73
N LEU A 629 -28.70 -23.06 -38.27
CA LEU A 629 -28.01 -23.56 -39.45
C LEU A 629 -28.36 -22.73 -40.69
N ALA A 630 -29.64 -22.33 -40.84
CA ALA A 630 -30.09 -21.46 -41.95
C ALA A 630 -29.38 -20.10 -41.91
N LYS A 631 -29.22 -19.52 -40.71
CA LYS A 631 -28.47 -18.25 -40.51
C LYS A 631 -26.98 -18.40 -40.78
N ARG A 632 -26.39 -19.54 -40.38
CA ARG A 632 -24.95 -19.79 -40.52
C ARG A 632 -24.57 -20.09 -41.97
N TYR A 633 -25.42 -20.80 -42.68
CA TYR A 633 -25.21 -21.24 -44.05
C TYR A 633 -26.32 -20.67 -44.95
N GLY A 634 -26.13 -19.46 -45.45
CA GLY A 634 -27.15 -18.69 -46.15
C GLY A 634 -27.73 -19.34 -47.41
N PHE A 635 -27.21 -20.50 -47.84
CA PHE A 635 -27.78 -21.30 -48.95
C PHE A 635 -28.81 -22.33 -48.46
N LEU A 636 -28.92 -22.57 -47.13
CA LEU A 636 -29.92 -23.46 -46.52
C LEU A 636 -31.10 -22.64 -45.99
N LYS A 637 -32.29 -23.22 -46.01
CA LYS A 637 -33.50 -22.64 -45.43
C LYS A 637 -33.95 -23.46 -44.23
N GLU A 638 -34.55 -22.80 -43.24
CA GLU A 638 -35.16 -23.47 -42.13
C GLU A 638 -36.22 -24.47 -42.60
N GLY A 639 -36.14 -25.73 -42.14
CA GLY A 639 -36.98 -26.82 -42.56
C GLY A 639 -36.42 -27.69 -43.68
N ASP A 640 -35.34 -27.30 -44.36
CA ASP A 640 -34.67 -28.18 -45.32
C ASP A 640 -34.21 -29.48 -44.65
N VAL A 641 -34.44 -30.63 -45.31
CA VAL A 641 -33.95 -31.91 -44.80
C VAL A 641 -32.76 -32.34 -45.63
N LEU A 642 -31.59 -32.53 -45.00
CA LEU A 642 -30.33 -32.82 -45.69
C LEU A 642 -30.26 -34.29 -46.13
N THR A 643 -31.28 -34.74 -46.93
CA THR A 643 -31.29 -36.06 -47.51
C THR A 643 -30.24 -36.21 -48.61
N PRO A 644 -29.85 -37.46 -49.00
CA PRO A 644 -28.90 -37.68 -50.09
C PRO A 644 -29.32 -36.98 -51.38
N ASP A 645 -30.62 -37.05 -51.73
CA ASP A 645 -31.16 -36.41 -52.93
C ASP A 645 -31.12 -34.88 -52.88
N PHE A 646 -31.46 -34.30 -51.73
CA PHE A 646 -31.32 -32.85 -51.48
C PHE A 646 -29.87 -32.40 -51.65
N ILE A 647 -28.93 -33.13 -51.00
CA ILE A 647 -27.49 -32.80 -51.05
C ILE A 647 -26.98 -32.92 -52.51
N ALA A 648 -27.37 -33.96 -53.26
CA ALA A 648 -26.95 -34.15 -54.64
C ALA A 648 -27.44 -33.02 -55.57
N SER A 649 -28.51 -32.32 -55.22
CA SER A 649 -29.03 -31.18 -55.99
C SER A 649 -28.22 -29.88 -55.80
N LEU A 650 -27.33 -29.82 -54.85
CA LEU A 650 -26.53 -28.65 -54.53
C LEU A 650 -25.17 -28.63 -55.26
N PRO A 651 -24.54 -27.46 -55.45
CA PRO A 651 -23.16 -27.36 -55.91
C PRO A 651 -22.18 -28.17 -54.99
N ALA A 652 -21.10 -28.70 -55.57
CA ALA A 652 -20.16 -29.60 -54.89
C ALA A 652 -19.64 -29.08 -53.56
N ASP A 653 -19.32 -27.79 -53.48
CA ASP A 653 -18.86 -27.16 -52.25
C ASP A 653 -19.94 -27.18 -51.13
N TYR A 654 -21.20 -27.02 -51.49
CA TYR A 654 -22.33 -27.08 -50.54
C TYR A 654 -22.68 -28.51 -50.15
N GLN A 655 -22.48 -29.49 -51.06
CA GLN A 655 -22.61 -30.91 -50.73
C GLN A 655 -21.65 -31.31 -49.61
N ALA A 656 -20.37 -30.87 -49.70
CA ALA A 656 -19.37 -31.16 -48.67
C ALA A 656 -19.77 -30.62 -47.28
N ILE A 657 -20.34 -29.41 -47.26
CA ILE A 657 -20.85 -28.78 -46.03
C ILE A 657 -22.03 -29.56 -45.45
N CYS A 658 -23.01 -29.91 -46.27
CA CYS A 658 -24.18 -30.69 -45.84
C CYS A 658 -23.81 -32.08 -45.32
N ASN A 659 -22.88 -32.76 -46.00
CA ASN A 659 -22.34 -34.02 -45.54
C ASN A 659 -21.61 -33.89 -44.18
N GLN A 660 -20.87 -32.81 -44.00
CA GLN A 660 -20.24 -32.50 -42.70
C GLN A 660 -21.28 -32.27 -41.59
N ILE A 661 -22.39 -31.59 -41.88
CA ILE A 661 -23.49 -31.38 -40.93
C ILE A 661 -24.15 -32.70 -40.53
N ASN A 662 -24.35 -33.62 -41.49
CA ASN A 662 -24.91 -34.96 -41.22
C ASN A 662 -24.00 -35.83 -40.39
N ARG A 663 -22.67 -35.76 -40.56
CA ARG A 663 -21.69 -36.47 -39.68
C ARG A 663 -21.68 -35.87 -38.30
N ARG A 664 -22.45 -36.41 -37.39
CA ARG A 664 -22.60 -35.90 -36.03
C ARG A 664 -22.70 -37.03 -35.01
N THR A 665 -22.37 -36.66 -33.78
CA THR A 665 -22.68 -37.42 -32.56
C THR A 665 -23.58 -36.55 -31.69
N GLU A 666 -24.64 -37.13 -31.16
CA GLU A 666 -25.59 -36.43 -30.29
C GLU A 666 -26.05 -37.37 -29.19
N PHE A 667 -26.56 -36.81 -28.07
CA PHE A 667 -27.21 -37.62 -27.05
C PHE A 667 -28.62 -37.09 -26.78
N ARG A 668 -29.52 -38.01 -26.41
CA ARG A 668 -30.85 -37.66 -25.91
C ARG A 668 -31.16 -38.34 -24.60
N VAL A 669 -31.91 -37.68 -23.72
CA VAL A 669 -32.35 -38.23 -22.44
C VAL A 669 -33.47 -39.23 -22.69
N LEU A 670 -33.31 -40.46 -22.22
CA LEU A 670 -34.30 -41.54 -22.29
C LEU A 670 -35.16 -41.58 -21.02
N ARG A 671 -34.57 -41.41 -19.85
CA ARG A 671 -35.25 -41.46 -18.55
C ARG A 671 -34.64 -40.41 -17.60
N THR A 672 -35.47 -39.85 -16.72
CA THR A 672 -35.07 -38.92 -15.66
C THR A 672 -35.27 -39.49 -14.25
N THR A 673 -35.50 -40.80 -14.15
CA THR A 673 -35.84 -41.51 -12.88
C THR A 673 -34.89 -42.65 -12.55
N TYR A 674 -33.68 -42.64 -13.11
CA TYR A 674 -32.67 -43.66 -12.81
C TYR A 674 -32.30 -43.59 -11.33
N ASN A 675 -32.30 -44.74 -10.63
CA ASN A 675 -32.01 -44.90 -9.18
C ASN A 675 -32.93 -44.03 -8.27
N LEU A 676 -34.13 -43.64 -8.68
CA LEU A 676 -35.06 -42.97 -7.80
C LEU A 676 -36.02 -43.95 -7.07
N PHE A 677 -35.95 -45.24 -7.45
CA PHE A 677 -36.78 -46.31 -6.88
C PHE A 677 -35.89 -47.53 -6.56
#